data_8dd1fbe1a760bd8e10ada19235e8579d
#
_entry.id   8dd1fbe1a760bd8e10ada19235e8579d
#
_cell.length_a   1.000
_cell.length_b   1.000
_cell.length_c   1.000
_cell.angle_alpha   90.00
_cell.angle_beta   90.00
_cell.angle_gamma   90.00
#
_symmetry.space_group_name_H-M   'P 1'
#
loop_
_entity.id
_entity.type
_entity.pdbx_description
1 polymer ?
#
loop_
_entity_poly.entity_id
_entity_poly.type
_entity_poly.pdbx_seq_one_letter_code
_entity_poly.pdbx_strand_id
1 'polypeptide(L)'
;MIQTTDISQIANLIHLQEKSFNIFIKDFVLDEEGWETLNNLTRNDHVYILSGIIRDFLTGDFDGARDFDCVLLRGNIKNAEVIHYLRGSKYSLNSFGGLKIHRPHEVIDIWRMADTWGIRKQGLETTPEALIKSVFFNFSAIVYDFNYKKFIFDDCFCRFLATNTMDVVYSENPNIPLCLVNVLYYKNKYRYNVSPKLKLWIKMHYDPSIDFIKIQKKHFGANIFDNDYIQDFFYRLIKNNVMYKIDWDKYLSKGRYRDKSEFDEHKKEVNDTDKRNAFESDFGRVAFSSALRRMHDKAQVMPLTTGDSVHTRLTHSIEVMSIAYSLGITLCRDQEFIDLYGPYKAIEYERMIPMILKTAAFVHDIGNPPFGHFGETIIQNYFKEYLKKRIITDNEALDFTCFDGNAEGFRILTRLQYIGDLSGLNLTYTTLAAYTKYPNDNSIDKKYIGTKKHGVFTSESDILNKMIDACNMKRTDGCIKRHPLSFLVEAADSICYNVMDIEDGMTMGWYSFSDVTDFINNYMENETGIKNYSILSVLGIDFNKDQINENDEKRMMCDFRVKSIRYFVDLAIRRFKENLEWIDNGTYSKELIEDNDLVSAAYHEFAVRMIYPQREIEQIELTGYSVLNGLLDILLNCAFNPDKKFRNHLKSVISKTFLKVAKREQEQDSPTDYKFFSNDDIVNFDIERLSPYSKLRVIVDLISGMTDRYAVNVYQKLSGQRL
;
A
#
# COMPACT_ATOMS: atom_id res chain seq x y z
N MET A 1 -15.79 20.79 13.22
CA MET A 1 -14.82 20.96 12.12
C MET A 1 -15.33 21.97 11.10
N ILE A 2 -14.47 22.86 10.63
CA ILE A 2 -14.82 23.89 9.65
C ILE A 2 -14.90 23.23 8.26
N GLN A 3 -16.11 23.11 7.69
CA GLN A 3 -16.35 22.39 6.42
C GLN A 3 -16.55 23.33 5.21
N THR A 4 -15.95 24.50 5.21
CA THR A 4 -16.07 25.46 4.11
C THR A 4 -14.69 25.89 3.61
N THR A 5 -14.57 26.17 2.33
CA THR A 5 -13.37 26.77 1.72
C THR A 5 -13.44 28.31 1.61
N ASP A 6 -14.57 28.88 1.98
CA ASP A 6 -14.76 30.35 1.98
C ASP A 6 -14.09 30.96 3.22
N ILE A 7 -13.05 31.77 2.99
CA ILE A 7 -12.24 32.42 4.01
C ILE A 7 -13.09 33.29 4.94
N SER A 8 -14.09 34.01 4.39
CA SER A 8 -14.97 34.91 5.17
C SER A 8 -15.86 34.08 6.13
N GLN A 9 -16.36 32.94 5.70
CA GLN A 9 -17.13 32.02 6.55
C GLN A 9 -16.26 31.39 7.62
N ILE A 10 -15.02 30.99 7.28
CA ILE A 10 -14.07 30.45 8.25
C ILE A 10 -13.75 31.48 9.33
N ALA A 11 -13.48 32.72 8.98
CA ALA A 11 -13.24 33.80 9.93
C ALA A 11 -14.41 33.98 10.92
N ASN A 12 -15.64 33.97 10.41
CA ASN A 12 -16.83 34.02 11.26
C ASN A 12 -16.96 32.82 12.19
N LEU A 13 -16.66 31.60 11.69
CA LEU A 13 -16.69 30.38 12.50
C LEU A 13 -15.64 30.40 13.62
N ILE A 14 -14.44 30.95 13.36
CA ILE A 14 -13.40 31.13 14.39
C ILE A 14 -13.92 32.05 15.51
N HIS A 15 -14.51 33.18 15.16
CA HIS A 15 -15.06 34.12 16.16
C HIS A 15 -16.20 33.52 16.98
N LEU A 16 -17.00 32.62 16.41
CA LEU A 16 -18.06 31.92 17.16
C LEU A 16 -17.48 30.96 18.21
N GLN A 17 -16.23 30.52 18.08
CA GLN A 17 -15.58 29.61 19.03
C GLN A 17 -14.93 30.33 20.24
N GLU A 18 -14.89 31.65 20.30
CA GLU A 18 -14.19 32.42 21.34
C GLU A 18 -14.63 32.05 22.78
N LYS A 19 -15.93 31.89 23.00
CA LYS A 19 -16.47 31.48 24.32
C LYS A 19 -16.11 30.03 24.65
N SER A 20 -16.25 29.13 23.68
CA SER A 20 -15.95 27.72 23.83
C SER A 20 -14.46 27.51 24.13
N PHE A 21 -13.58 28.28 23.47
CA PHE A 21 -12.13 28.21 23.72
C PHE A 21 -11.75 28.68 25.14
N ASN A 22 -12.39 29.73 25.66
CA ASN A 22 -12.15 30.15 27.03
C ASN A 22 -12.56 29.10 28.09
N ILE A 23 -13.68 28.40 27.85
CA ILE A 23 -14.11 27.26 28.67
C ILE A 23 -13.12 26.10 28.55
N PHE A 24 -12.72 25.79 27.31
CA PHE A 24 -11.75 24.73 27.03
C PHE A 24 -10.43 24.92 27.77
N ILE A 25 -9.85 26.14 27.75
CA ILE A 25 -8.61 26.42 28.50
C ILE A 25 -8.81 26.16 29.99
N LYS A 26 -9.93 26.63 30.54
CA LYS A 26 -10.21 26.54 31.97
C LYS A 26 -10.43 25.09 32.43
N ASP A 27 -11.20 24.32 31.67
CA ASP A 27 -11.72 23.04 32.13
C ASP A 27 -10.87 21.84 31.70
N PHE A 28 -10.06 22.00 30.62
CA PHE A 28 -9.32 20.89 30.01
C PHE A 28 -7.80 21.11 29.88
N VAL A 29 -7.32 22.34 29.97
CA VAL A 29 -5.91 22.64 29.70
C VAL A 29 -5.15 23.04 30.98
N LEU A 30 -5.66 23.98 31.75
CA LEU A 30 -5.00 24.48 32.94
C LEU A 30 -5.64 23.90 34.21
N ASP A 31 -4.79 23.61 35.20
CA ASP A 31 -5.30 23.34 36.52
C ASP A 31 -5.77 24.66 37.21
N GLU A 32 -6.39 24.56 38.40
CA GLU A 32 -6.96 25.69 39.13
C GLU A 32 -5.90 26.78 39.39
N GLU A 33 -4.70 26.37 39.73
CA GLU A 33 -3.59 27.30 40.05
C GLU A 33 -3.02 27.96 38.77
N GLY A 34 -2.93 27.21 37.64
CA GLY A 34 -2.57 27.74 36.31
C GLY A 34 -3.59 28.78 35.83
N TRP A 35 -4.88 28.47 35.98
CA TRP A 35 -5.97 29.42 35.68
C TRP A 35 -5.92 30.67 36.54
N GLU A 36 -5.67 30.53 37.85
CA GLU A 36 -5.49 31.67 38.77
C GLU A 36 -4.28 32.52 38.41
N THR A 37 -3.16 31.87 38.08
CA THR A 37 -1.95 32.56 37.61
C THR A 37 -2.23 33.40 36.38
N LEU A 38 -2.91 32.84 35.36
CA LEU A 38 -3.26 33.55 34.14
C LEU A 38 -4.16 34.76 34.41
N ASN A 39 -5.18 34.62 35.28
CA ASN A 39 -6.04 35.71 35.67
C ASN A 39 -5.29 36.83 36.48
N ASN A 40 -4.31 36.44 37.28
CA ASN A 40 -3.51 37.43 38.01
C ASN A 40 -2.61 38.25 37.09
N LEU A 41 -2.06 37.61 36.02
CA LEU A 41 -1.28 38.30 34.97
C LEU A 41 -2.13 39.35 34.25
N THR A 42 -3.41 39.11 34.00
CA THR A 42 -4.31 40.06 33.31
C THR A 42 -4.63 41.31 34.07
N ARG A 43 -4.40 41.34 35.40
CA ARG A 43 -4.63 42.55 36.22
C ARG A 43 -3.58 43.63 35.94
N ASN A 44 -2.39 43.23 35.52
CA ASN A 44 -1.24 44.12 35.37
C ASN A 44 -0.75 44.26 33.93
N ASP A 45 -1.13 43.34 33.01
CA ASP A 45 -0.74 43.38 31.61
C ASP A 45 -1.81 42.78 30.68
N HIS A 46 -1.67 42.96 29.38
CA HIS A 46 -2.40 42.19 28.41
C HIS A 46 -1.70 40.86 28.12
N VAL A 47 -2.46 39.78 28.18
CA VAL A 47 -1.99 38.40 28.00
C VAL A 47 -2.53 37.84 26.72
N TYR A 48 -1.64 37.35 25.85
CA TYR A 48 -1.98 36.68 24.61
C TYR A 48 -1.54 35.21 24.71
N ILE A 49 -2.43 34.31 24.29
CA ILE A 49 -2.14 32.88 24.19
C ILE A 49 -1.77 32.57 22.74
N LEU A 50 -0.68 31.83 22.53
CA LEU A 50 -0.19 31.53 21.19
C LEU A 50 -0.75 30.21 20.63
N SER A 51 -0.55 30.07 19.39
CA SER A 51 -1.09 29.28 18.30
C SER A 51 -1.24 27.76 18.50
N GLY A 52 -0.35 27.09 19.22
CA GLY A 52 -0.36 25.62 19.27
C GLY A 52 -1.67 25.06 19.78
N ILE A 53 -2.07 25.49 20.96
CA ILE A 53 -3.32 25.05 21.59
C ILE A 53 -4.58 25.58 20.89
N ILE A 54 -4.50 26.77 20.28
CA ILE A 54 -5.63 27.33 19.50
C ILE A 54 -5.86 26.49 18.26
N ARG A 55 -4.77 26.16 17.54
CA ARG A 55 -4.85 25.31 16.37
C ARG A 55 -5.47 23.95 16.72
N ASP A 56 -4.95 23.27 17.74
CA ASP A 56 -5.42 21.95 18.12
C ASP A 56 -6.88 21.95 18.57
N PHE A 57 -7.34 23.02 19.24
CA PHE A 57 -8.75 23.22 19.55
C PHE A 57 -9.61 23.41 18.29
N LEU A 58 -9.19 24.28 17.35
CA LEU A 58 -9.96 24.59 16.14
C LEU A 58 -9.97 23.46 15.11
N THR A 59 -8.91 22.62 15.05
CA THR A 59 -8.84 21.45 14.18
C THR A 59 -9.48 20.22 14.81
N GLY A 60 -9.68 20.21 16.13
CA GLY A 60 -10.18 19.03 16.86
C GLY A 60 -9.10 18.01 17.17
N ASP A 61 -7.83 18.34 16.97
CA ASP A 61 -6.66 17.45 17.15
C ASP A 61 -6.02 17.57 18.54
N PHE A 62 -6.80 17.87 19.56
CA PHE A 62 -6.28 18.06 20.92
C PHE A 62 -5.95 16.71 21.57
N ASP A 63 -4.66 16.43 21.71
CA ASP A 63 -4.10 15.22 22.35
C ASP A 63 -3.35 15.50 23.67
N GLY A 64 -3.62 16.66 24.29
CA GLY A 64 -2.93 17.18 25.46
C GLY A 64 -1.86 18.21 25.09
N ALA A 65 -1.95 19.41 25.66
CA ALA A 65 -0.98 20.48 25.41
C ALA A 65 0.37 20.13 26.05
N ARG A 66 1.45 20.16 25.26
CA ARG A 66 2.82 20.05 25.78
C ARG A 66 3.23 21.32 26.50
N ASP A 67 3.04 22.46 25.82
CA ASP A 67 3.44 23.78 26.27
C ASP A 67 2.26 24.74 26.09
N PHE A 68 1.99 25.55 27.09
CA PHE A 68 1.01 26.62 27.09
C PHE A 68 1.73 27.95 26.97
N ASP A 69 1.73 28.54 25.79
CA ASP A 69 2.52 29.72 25.45
C ASP A 69 1.76 31.02 25.75
N CYS A 70 2.28 31.81 26.68
CA CYS A 70 1.73 33.12 27.06
C CYS A 70 2.68 34.27 26.72
N VAL A 71 2.15 35.30 26.07
CA VAL A 71 2.91 36.51 25.74
C VAL A 71 2.32 37.73 26.43
N LEU A 72 3.15 38.48 27.16
CA LEU A 72 2.80 39.71 27.85
C LEU A 72 3.08 40.92 26.96
N LEU A 73 2.10 41.78 26.74
CA LEU A 73 2.23 42.94 25.86
C LEU A 73 3.35 43.89 26.31
N ARG A 74 3.27 44.36 27.57
CA ARG A 74 4.18 45.38 28.11
C ARG A 74 5.32 44.78 28.92
N GLY A 75 5.11 43.61 29.51
CA GLY A 75 6.05 42.97 30.40
C GLY A 75 6.35 43.78 31.66
N ASN A 76 5.33 44.50 32.14
CA ASN A 76 5.44 45.31 33.35
C ASN A 76 5.66 44.46 34.62
N ILE A 77 5.45 43.16 34.50
CA ILE A 77 5.65 42.19 35.60
C ILE A 77 7.09 41.70 35.56
N LYS A 78 7.86 41.95 36.58
CA LYS A 78 9.19 41.36 36.72
C LYS A 78 9.05 39.85 36.93
N ASN A 79 9.99 39.08 36.41
CA ASN A 79 10.02 37.62 36.61
C ASN A 79 9.84 37.22 38.09
N ALA A 80 10.38 38.02 39.01
CA ALA A 80 10.24 37.82 40.47
C ALA A 80 8.77 37.94 40.95
N GLU A 81 7.95 38.78 40.32
CA GLU A 81 6.54 38.93 40.69
C GLU A 81 5.71 37.77 40.15
N VAL A 82 6.03 37.27 38.92
CA VAL A 82 5.40 36.07 38.37
C VAL A 82 5.72 34.86 39.25
N ILE A 83 6.98 34.73 39.69
CA ILE A 83 7.43 33.67 40.60
C ILE A 83 6.67 33.68 41.93
N HIS A 84 6.30 34.86 42.42
CA HIS A 84 5.54 35.01 43.69
C HIS A 84 4.13 34.36 43.59
N TYR A 85 3.52 34.34 42.41
CA TYR A 85 2.23 33.66 42.18
C TYR A 85 2.35 32.13 42.05
N LEU A 86 3.60 31.60 41.96
CA LEU A 86 3.90 30.20 41.58
C LEU A 86 4.40 29.41 42.83
N ARG A 87 3.68 29.39 43.90
CA ARG A 87 4.05 28.70 45.14
C ARG A 87 4.39 27.21 44.88
N GLY A 88 5.67 26.87 44.96
CA GLY A 88 6.15 25.50 44.92
C GLY A 88 6.43 24.91 43.53
N SER A 89 6.19 25.62 42.42
CA SER A 89 6.48 25.15 41.08
C SER A 89 7.95 25.28 40.70
N LYS A 90 8.49 24.29 39.94
CA LYS A 90 9.83 24.39 39.34
C LYS A 90 9.76 25.32 38.12
N TYR A 91 10.73 26.20 37.97
CA TYR A 91 10.83 27.10 36.83
C TYR A 91 12.24 27.15 36.25
N SER A 92 12.35 27.51 34.99
CA SER A 92 13.60 27.78 34.26
C SER A 92 13.41 29.02 33.38
N LEU A 93 14.52 29.58 32.87
CA LEU A 93 14.43 30.63 31.86
C LEU A 93 14.22 30.02 30.48
N ASN A 94 13.29 30.56 29.69
CA ASN A 94 13.09 30.18 28.31
C ASN A 94 14.07 30.91 27.36
N SER A 95 14.04 30.57 26.07
CA SER A 95 14.92 31.14 25.05
C SER A 95 14.71 32.66 24.78
N PHE A 96 13.60 33.21 25.25
CA PHE A 96 13.26 34.64 25.15
C PHE A 96 13.57 35.43 26.41
N GLY A 97 14.21 34.81 27.41
CA GLY A 97 14.51 35.42 28.69
C GLY A 97 13.30 35.50 29.64
N GLY A 98 12.19 34.91 29.27
CA GLY A 98 11.01 34.74 30.10
C GLY A 98 11.05 33.49 30.96
N LEU A 99 9.94 33.12 31.58
CA LEU A 99 9.82 31.97 32.49
C LEU A 99 9.19 30.76 31.79
N LYS A 100 9.79 29.61 32.04
CA LYS A 100 9.20 28.30 31.70
C LYS A 100 8.88 27.58 33.03
N ILE A 101 7.61 27.35 33.27
CA ILE A 101 7.06 26.83 34.52
C ILE A 101 6.67 25.38 34.28
N HIS A 102 7.24 24.48 35.08
CA HIS A 102 6.98 23.05 35.00
C HIS A 102 5.99 22.61 36.08
N ARG A 103 4.85 22.10 35.68
CA ARG A 103 3.80 21.52 36.52
C ARG A 103 3.62 20.03 36.22
N PRO A 104 2.93 19.27 37.09
CA PRO A 104 2.77 17.82 36.88
C PRO A 104 2.08 17.45 35.56
N HIS A 105 1.18 18.30 35.07
CA HIS A 105 0.34 18.01 33.87
C HIS A 105 0.48 19.04 32.75
N GLU A 106 1.19 20.15 32.99
CA GLU A 106 1.31 21.25 32.03
C GLU A 106 2.65 21.95 32.12
N VAL A 107 3.06 22.60 31.05
CA VAL A 107 4.22 23.49 31.02
C VAL A 107 3.76 24.84 30.49
N ILE A 108 3.94 25.90 31.26
CA ILE A 108 3.54 27.25 30.88
C ILE A 108 4.79 28.07 30.55
N ASP A 109 4.87 28.55 29.32
CA ASP A 109 5.91 29.45 28.84
C ASP A 109 5.40 30.90 28.87
N ILE A 110 6.10 31.83 29.51
CA ILE A 110 5.70 33.26 29.66
C ILE A 110 6.86 34.15 29.25
N TRP A 111 6.64 35.05 28.29
CA TRP A 111 7.64 36.06 27.89
C TRP A 111 7.01 37.36 27.44
N ARG A 112 7.82 38.40 27.27
CA ARG A 112 7.35 39.72 26.79
C ARG A 112 7.25 39.69 25.25
N MET A 113 6.24 40.31 24.71
CA MET A 113 6.03 40.39 23.26
C MET A 113 7.22 41.06 22.55
N ALA A 114 7.79 42.10 23.12
CA ALA A 114 8.98 42.76 22.60
C ALA A 114 10.22 41.85 22.50
N ASP A 115 10.28 40.77 23.26
CA ASP A 115 11.40 39.83 23.26
C ASP A 115 11.20 38.70 22.23
N THR A 116 10.03 38.64 21.59
CA THR A 116 9.77 37.69 20.49
C THR A 116 10.72 37.96 19.33
N TRP A 117 11.49 36.93 18.99
CA TRP A 117 12.59 37.05 18.01
C TRP A 117 12.14 37.69 16.68
N GLY A 118 11.01 37.25 16.11
CA GLY A 118 10.51 37.75 14.82
C GLY A 118 10.13 39.25 14.88
N ILE A 119 9.56 39.73 16.00
CA ILE A 119 9.25 41.15 16.22
C ILE A 119 10.54 41.97 16.30
N ARG A 120 11.53 41.51 17.12
CA ARG A 120 12.83 42.20 17.27
C ARG A 120 13.60 42.26 15.95
N LYS A 121 13.64 41.17 15.21
CA LYS A 121 14.40 41.06 13.94
C LYS A 121 13.82 41.96 12.84
N GLN A 122 12.50 42.05 12.77
CA GLN A 122 11.82 42.89 11.78
C GLN A 122 11.66 44.33 12.20
N GLY A 123 11.96 44.69 13.47
CA GLY A 123 11.74 46.03 13.99
C GLY A 123 10.28 46.44 14.05
N LEU A 124 9.35 45.50 14.24
CA LEU A 124 7.92 45.72 14.26
C LEU A 124 7.49 46.43 15.58
N GLU A 125 6.41 47.16 15.52
CA GLU A 125 5.72 47.62 16.72
C GLU A 125 5.24 46.42 17.54
N THR A 126 5.22 46.54 18.86
CA THR A 126 4.81 45.48 19.77
C THR A 126 3.28 45.43 19.80
N THR A 127 2.67 44.74 18.86
CA THR A 127 1.22 44.54 18.72
C THR A 127 0.90 43.06 18.46
N PRO A 128 -0.33 42.60 18.78
CA PRO A 128 -0.72 41.22 18.48
C PRO A 128 -0.70 40.90 16.98
N GLU A 129 -1.00 41.91 16.09
CA GLU A 129 -0.88 41.73 14.66
C GLU A 129 0.56 41.55 14.20
N ALA A 130 1.53 42.20 14.85
CA ALA A 130 2.95 41.97 14.59
C ALA A 130 3.37 40.55 15.07
N LEU A 131 2.80 40.08 16.17
CA LEU A 131 3.10 38.75 16.71
C LEU A 131 2.69 37.66 15.70
N ILE A 132 1.47 37.71 15.13
CA ILE A 132 1.02 36.73 14.13
C ILE A 132 1.78 36.82 12.80
N LYS A 133 2.36 37.96 12.45
CA LYS A 133 3.23 38.14 11.27
C LYS A 133 4.67 37.69 11.50
N SER A 134 5.07 37.49 12.73
CA SER A 134 6.43 37.09 13.11
C SER A 134 6.64 35.57 13.25
N VAL A 135 5.58 34.78 13.13
CA VAL A 135 5.64 33.31 13.21
C VAL A 135 6.20 32.69 11.91
N PHE A 136 6.73 31.49 12.00
CA PHE A 136 7.26 30.80 10.83
C PHE A 136 6.14 30.18 9.98
N PHE A 137 5.23 29.42 10.60
CA PHE A 137 4.17 28.72 9.89
C PHE A 137 2.85 29.49 9.91
N ASN A 138 2.06 29.39 8.81
CA ASN A 138 0.72 29.96 8.68
C ASN A 138 -0.28 29.40 9.72
N PHE A 139 -0.16 28.14 10.11
CA PHE A 139 -0.99 27.54 11.17
C PHE A 139 -0.67 28.08 12.58
N SER A 140 0.37 28.90 12.69
CA SER A 140 0.73 29.61 13.91
C SER A 140 0.32 31.10 13.88
N ALA A 141 -0.29 31.56 12.79
CA ALA A 141 -0.67 32.98 12.62
C ALA A 141 -2.02 33.32 13.27
N ILE A 142 -2.20 32.89 14.54
CA ILE A 142 -3.36 33.17 15.37
C ILE A 142 -2.94 33.33 16.83
N VAL A 143 -3.57 34.26 17.53
CA VAL A 143 -3.44 34.44 18.97
C VAL A 143 -4.81 34.66 19.60
N TYR A 144 -4.94 34.35 20.88
CA TYR A 144 -6.13 34.65 21.66
C TYR A 144 -5.82 35.73 22.69
N ASP A 145 -6.49 36.87 22.59
CA ASP A 145 -6.45 37.92 23.60
C ASP A 145 -7.25 37.45 24.80
N PHE A 146 -6.53 37.09 25.87
CA PHE A 146 -7.15 36.55 27.08
C PHE A 146 -7.87 37.62 27.89
N ASN A 147 -7.54 38.93 27.74
CA ASN A 147 -8.22 40.02 28.40
C ASN A 147 -9.58 40.32 27.77
N TYR A 148 -9.63 40.39 26.45
CA TYR A 148 -10.87 40.68 25.68
C TYR A 148 -11.64 39.45 25.23
N LYS A 149 -11.10 38.25 25.44
CA LYS A 149 -11.69 36.94 25.07
C LYS A 149 -11.98 36.85 23.57
N LYS A 150 -11.01 37.26 22.73
CA LYS A 150 -11.14 37.34 21.27
C LYS A 150 -9.94 36.71 20.56
N PHE A 151 -10.21 36.08 19.42
CA PHE A 151 -9.16 35.67 18.51
C PHE A 151 -8.71 36.84 17.61
N ILE A 152 -7.37 36.89 17.38
CA ILE A 152 -6.73 37.78 16.41
C ILE A 152 -5.91 36.89 15.48
N PHE A 153 -6.18 36.92 14.18
CA PHE A 153 -5.57 36.06 13.20
C PHE A 153 -5.45 36.74 11.83
N ASP A 154 -4.62 36.16 10.96
CA ASP A 154 -4.43 36.57 9.58
C ASP A 154 -5.16 35.63 8.60
N ASP A 155 -5.46 36.11 7.39
CA ASP A 155 -6.07 35.32 6.31
C ASP A 155 -5.28 34.04 5.99
N CYS A 156 -3.96 34.04 6.21
CA CYS A 156 -3.12 32.86 5.99
C CYS A 156 -3.47 31.71 6.94
N PHE A 157 -3.96 32.01 8.15
CA PHE A 157 -4.48 30.99 9.07
C PHE A 157 -5.82 30.44 8.59
N CYS A 158 -6.72 31.29 8.09
CA CYS A 158 -7.98 30.83 7.50
C CYS A 158 -7.73 29.93 6.26
N ARG A 159 -6.77 30.31 5.40
CA ARG A 159 -6.35 29.47 4.27
C ARG A 159 -5.78 28.12 4.71
N PHE A 160 -5.01 28.11 5.80
CA PHE A 160 -4.54 26.85 6.39
C PHE A 160 -5.72 25.95 6.80
N LEU A 161 -6.69 26.47 7.54
CA LEU A 161 -7.89 25.68 7.94
C LEU A 161 -8.72 25.20 6.73
N ALA A 162 -8.78 26.02 5.65
CA ALA A 162 -9.49 25.64 4.43
C ALA A 162 -8.82 24.51 3.64
N THR A 163 -7.49 24.49 3.61
CA THR A 163 -6.71 23.65 2.66
C THR A 163 -5.84 22.59 3.34
N ASN A 164 -5.75 22.62 4.65
CA ASN A 164 -4.86 21.79 5.45
C ASN A 164 -3.38 21.85 4.96
N THR A 165 -2.95 23.05 4.50
CA THR A 165 -1.66 23.27 3.84
C THR A 165 -0.76 24.19 4.66
N MET A 166 0.41 23.66 5.08
CA MET A 166 1.47 24.44 5.72
C MET A 166 2.12 25.40 4.74
N ASP A 167 2.31 26.65 5.15
CA ASP A 167 3.03 27.66 4.39
C ASP A 167 3.91 28.52 5.29
N VAL A 168 4.87 29.22 4.70
CA VAL A 168 5.78 30.13 5.39
C VAL A 168 5.16 31.53 5.48
N VAL A 169 5.06 32.06 6.69
CA VAL A 169 4.73 33.47 6.96
C VAL A 169 5.99 34.31 6.98
N TYR A 170 6.85 34.08 7.97
CA TYR A 170 8.13 34.77 8.08
C TYR A 170 9.31 33.79 7.95
N SER A 171 10.07 33.94 6.86
CA SER A 171 11.07 32.94 6.43
C SER A 171 12.41 32.98 7.15
N GLU A 172 12.76 34.11 7.81
CA GLU A 172 14.06 34.31 8.44
C GLU A 172 14.10 33.82 9.91
N ASN A 173 13.71 32.56 10.14
CA ASN A 173 13.81 31.97 11.47
C ASN A 173 15.27 31.56 11.78
N PRO A 174 15.83 31.92 12.98
CA PRO A 174 17.23 31.59 13.31
C PRO A 174 17.47 30.10 13.52
N ASN A 175 16.42 29.35 13.80
CA ASN A 175 16.51 27.91 14.06
C ASN A 175 15.99 27.09 12.86
N ILE A 176 16.67 27.26 11.72
CA ILE A 176 16.36 26.54 10.48
C ILE A 176 16.23 25.03 10.69
N PRO A 177 17.15 24.34 11.40
CA PRO A 177 17.04 22.91 11.60
C PRO A 177 15.77 22.48 12.35
N LEU A 178 15.33 23.27 13.33
CA LEU A 178 14.08 23.01 14.04
C LEU A 178 12.85 23.24 13.15
N CYS A 179 12.88 24.26 12.30
CA CYS A 179 11.80 24.47 11.32
C CYS A 179 11.67 23.28 10.36
N LEU A 180 12.80 22.71 9.89
CA LEU A 180 12.79 21.51 9.03
C LEU A 180 12.23 20.30 9.78
N VAL A 181 12.68 20.03 11.00
CA VAL A 181 12.14 18.94 11.83
C VAL A 181 10.64 19.12 12.08
N ASN A 182 10.18 20.34 12.32
CA ASN A 182 8.77 20.62 12.51
C ASN A 182 7.94 20.41 11.21
N VAL A 183 8.47 20.72 10.02
CA VAL A 183 7.80 20.36 8.76
C VAL A 183 7.56 18.87 8.67
N LEU A 184 8.60 18.08 8.95
CA LEU A 184 8.52 16.62 8.95
C LEU A 184 7.50 16.14 9.99
N TYR A 185 7.57 16.66 11.22
CA TYR A 185 6.70 16.27 12.33
C TYR A 185 5.22 16.58 12.02
N TYR A 186 4.90 17.81 11.62
CA TYR A 186 3.52 18.20 11.33
C TYR A 186 2.93 17.51 10.11
N LYS A 187 3.77 17.27 9.07
CA LYS A 187 3.31 16.51 7.91
C LYS A 187 2.95 15.07 8.28
N ASN A 188 3.73 14.42 9.14
CA ASN A 188 3.46 13.03 9.53
C ASN A 188 2.35 12.91 10.58
N LYS A 189 2.39 13.75 11.63
CA LYS A 189 1.41 13.72 12.74
C LYS A 189 0.01 14.16 12.27
N TYR A 190 -0.08 15.29 11.59
CA TYR A 190 -1.34 15.93 11.22
C TYR A 190 -1.68 15.81 9.74
N ARG A 191 -0.82 15.16 8.94
CA ARG A 191 -0.96 14.99 7.49
C ARG A 191 -1.14 16.29 6.71
N TYR A 192 -0.58 17.38 7.21
CA TYR A 192 -0.65 18.67 6.54
C TYR A 192 0.10 18.62 5.19
N ASN A 193 -0.50 19.24 4.17
CA ASN A 193 0.16 19.47 2.89
C ASN A 193 1.25 20.52 3.03
N VAL A 194 2.21 20.54 2.09
CA VAL A 194 3.32 21.51 2.07
C VAL A 194 3.15 22.41 0.86
N SER A 195 3.06 23.73 1.09
CA SER A 195 2.89 24.70 0.00
C SER A 195 4.11 24.75 -0.94
N PRO A 196 3.94 25.20 -2.20
CA PRO A 196 5.07 25.43 -3.10
C PRO A 196 6.11 26.42 -2.53
N LYS A 197 5.67 27.44 -1.80
CA LYS A 197 6.54 28.43 -1.15
C LYS A 197 7.38 27.79 -0.04
N LEU A 198 6.77 26.94 0.79
CA LEU A 198 7.48 26.23 1.85
C LEU A 198 8.44 25.19 1.26
N LYS A 199 8.08 24.50 0.18
CA LYS A 199 9.00 23.56 -0.54
C LYS A 199 10.23 24.30 -1.07
N LEU A 200 10.03 25.48 -1.66
CA LEU A 200 11.13 26.31 -2.13
C LEU A 200 12.05 26.74 -0.97
N TRP A 201 11.46 27.14 0.16
CA TRP A 201 12.22 27.48 1.35
C TRP A 201 13.04 26.28 1.86
N ILE A 202 12.43 25.09 1.92
CA ILE A 202 13.12 23.85 2.31
C ILE A 202 14.29 23.57 1.37
N LYS A 203 14.09 23.69 0.05
CA LYS A 203 15.14 23.47 -0.95
C LYS A 203 16.35 24.38 -0.75
N MET A 204 16.12 25.62 -0.30
CA MET A 204 17.21 26.58 -0.05
C MET A 204 17.96 26.36 1.26
N HIS A 205 17.34 25.67 2.24
CA HIS A 205 17.85 25.61 3.60
C HIS A 205 18.15 24.18 4.09
N TYR A 206 17.73 23.16 3.35
CA TYR A 206 18.03 21.77 3.72
C TYR A 206 19.48 21.44 3.42
N ASP A 207 20.18 20.94 4.44
CA ASP A 207 21.53 20.41 4.35
C ASP A 207 21.56 19.01 4.97
N PRO A 208 21.95 17.96 4.21
CA PRO A 208 22.06 16.60 4.71
C PRO A 208 23.03 16.44 5.91
N SER A 209 23.96 17.39 6.10
CA SER A 209 24.92 17.38 7.21
C SER A 209 24.32 17.79 8.56
N ILE A 210 23.10 18.28 8.58
CA ILE A 210 22.41 18.68 9.84
C ILE A 210 22.16 17.42 10.69
N ASP A 211 22.59 17.48 11.96
CA ASP A 211 22.33 16.42 12.93
C ASP A 211 20.85 16.49 13.46
N PHE A 212 19.95 15.97 12.63
CA PHE A 212 18.52 15.93 12.94
C PHE A 212 18.19 15.09 14.17
N ILE A 213 18.99 14.07 14.49
CA ILE A 213 18.82 13.22 15.68
C ILE A 213 18.99 14.03 16.95
N LYS A 214 20.07 14.84 17.01
CA LYS A 214 20.33 15.70 18.16
C LYS A 214 19.24 16.76 18.36
N ILE A 215 18.69 17.29 17.25
CA ILE A 215 17.63 18.30 17.28
C ILE A 215 16.33 17.70 17.82
N GLN A 216 15.94 16.52 17.33
CA GLN A 216 14.76 15.81 17.80
C GLN A 216 14.86 15.48 19.30
N LYS A 217 15.99 14.92 19.76
CA LYS A 217 16.23 14.62 21.18
C LYS A 217 16.11 15.87 22.05
N LYS A 218 16.65 16.99 21.57
CA LYS A 218 16.58 18.26 22.32
C LYS A 218 15.17 18.82 22.37
N HIS A 219 14.40 18.73 21.28
CA HIS A 219 13.08 19.38 21.15
C HIS A 219 11.93 18.48 21.61
N PHE A 220 11.93 17.20 21.21
CA PHE A 220 10.87 16.25 21.53
C PHE A 220 11.20 15.32 22.70
N GLY A 221 12.45 15.30 23.17
CA GLY A 221 12.92 14.36 24.18
C GLY A 221 13.21 12.95 23.65
N ALA A 222 12.92 12.68 22.39
CA ALA A 222 13.07 11.37 21.75
C ALA A 222 13.49 11.49 20.27
N ASN A 223 13.98 10.39 19.67
CA ASN A 223 14.10 10.26 18.24
C ASN A 223 12.78 9.74 17.67
N ILE A 224 12.07 10.56 16.95
CA ILE A 224 10.81 10.20 16.30
C ILE A 224 11.08 9.59 14.91
N PHE A 225 12.08 10.12 14.19
CA PHE A 225 12.45 9.71 12.83
C PHE A 225 13.95 9.42 12.77
N ASP A 226 14.35 8.34 12.09
CA ASP A 226 15.75 8.04 11.82
C ASP A 226 16.33 8.91 10.69
N ASN A 227 17.65 8.89 10.54
CA ASN A 227 18.33 9.74 9.56
C ASN A 227 17.97 9.36 8.12
N ASP A 228 17.82 8.08 7.81
CA ASP A 228 17.54 7.60 6.45
C ASP A 228 16.13 8.06 6.03
N TYR A 229 15.16 7.96 6.95
CA TYR A 229 13.82 8.47 6.73
C TYR A 229 13.80 10.00 6.51
N ILE A 230 14.56 10.75 7.32
CA ILE A 230 14.62 12.22 7.20
C ILE A 230 15.24 12.64 5.87
N GLN A 231 16.36 12.01 5.48
CA GLN A 231 17.03 12.31 4.22
C GLN A 231 16.15 11.99 3.01
N ASP A 232 15.52 10.82 3.01
CA ASP A 232 14.59 10.41 1.97
C ASP A 232 13.37 11.34 1.87
N PHE A 233 12.79 11.73 3.02
CA PHE A 233 11.67 12.66 3.08
C PHE A 233 12.01 14.02 2.44
N PHE A 234 13.12 14.64 2.83
CA PHE A 234 13.50 15.94 2.27
C PHE A 234 13.95 15.83 0.82
N TYR A 235 14.64 14.76 0.45
CA TYR A 235 14.97 14.50 -0.94
C TYR A 235 13.71 14.47 -1.82
N ARG A 236 12.69 13.73 -1.42
CA ARG A 236 11.39 13.68 -2.13
C ARG A 236 10.68 15.03 -2.17
N LEU A 237 10.72 15.77 -1.06
CA LEU A 237 10.02 17.05 -0.94
C LEU A 237 10.68 18.16 -1.77
N ILE A 238 12.01 18.15 -1.89
CA ILE A 238 12.81 19.15 -2.62
C ILE A 238 12.86 18.87 -4.11
N LYS A 239 12.81 17.61 -4.50
CA LYS A 239 12.74 17.20 -5.89
C LYS A 239 11.48 17.84 -6.50
N ASN A 240 11.65 18.71 -7.46
CA ASN A 240 10.58 19.48 -8.08
C ASN A 240 9.33 18.60 -8.32
N ASN A 241 8.17 19.11 -7.97
CA ASN A 241 6.85 18.49 -8.16
C ASN A 241 6.42 18.34 -9.63
N VAL A 242 7.34 18.10 -10.53
CA VAL A 242 6.99 17.64 -11.86
C VAL A 242 7.04 16.11 -11.77
N MET A 243 5.90 15.46 -11.92
CA MET A 243 5.80 14.01 -12.08
C MET A 243 6.90 13.57 -13.06
N TYR A 244 7.70 12.57 -12.69
CA TYR A 244 8.74 12.06 -13.58
C TYR A 244 8.11 11.56 -14.89
N LYS A 245 8.69 11.97 -16.02
CA LYS A 245 8.19 11.58 -17.33
C LYS A 245 8.76 10.23 -17.73
N ILE A 246 8.00 9.17 -17.46
CA ILE A 246 8.32 7.83 -17.98
C ILE A 246 7.93 7.74 -19.46
N ASP A 247 8.73 7.07 -20.26
CA ASP A 247 8.43 6.80 -21.67
C ASP A 247 7.54 5.54 -21.77
N TRP A 248 6.22 5.71 -21.62
CA TRP A 248 5.27 4.61 -21.66
C TRP A 248 5.33 3.80 -22.96
N ASP A 249 5.69 4.41 -24.08
CA ASP A 249 5.74 3.71 -25.37
C ASP A 249 6.80 2.60 -25.38
N LYS A 250 7.83 2.68 -24.53
CA LYS A 250 8.80 1.61 -24.31
C LYS A 250 8.29 0.43 -23.49
N TYR A 251 7.26 0.68 -22.65
CA TYR A 251 6.69 -0.32 -21.76
C TYR A 251 5.42 -0.97 -22.34
N LEU A 252 4.70 -0.27 -23.22
CA LEU A 252 3.38 -0.69 -23.72
C LEU A 252 3.48 -1.47 -25.05
N SER A 253 4.25 -2.56 -25.04
CA SER A 253 4.41 -3.46 -26.19
C SER A 253 3.11 -4.20 -26.51
N LYS A 254 2.64 -4.11 -27.74
CA LYS A 254 1.51 -4.88 -28.28
C LYS A 254 1.96 -6.26 -28.81
N GLY A 255 3.26 -6.55 -28.81
CA GLY A 255 3.85 -7.80 -29.26
C GLY A 255 3.36 -9.00 -28.46
N ARG A 256 3.37 -10.17 -29.11
CA ARG A 256 2.93 -11.45 -28.56
C ARG A 256 3.96 -12.54 -28.83
N TYR A 257 3.94 -13.63 -28.06
CA TYR A 257 4.89 -14.73 -28.25
C TYR A 257 4.76 -15.38 -29.64
N ARG A 258 3.53 -15.68 -30.06
CA ARG A 258 3.23 -16.08 -31.44
C ARG A 258 2.84 -14.82 -32.21
N ASP A 259 3.68 -14.42 -33.17
CA ASP A 259 3.36 -13.32 -34.08
C ASP A 259 2.43 -13.77 -35.20
N LYS A 260 1.39 -13.01 -35.46
CA LYS A 260 0.45 -13.31 -36.54
C LYS A 260 1.03 -13.11 -37.93
N SER A 261 2.12 -12.34 -38.08
CA SER A 261 2.73 -12.05 -39.38
C SER A 261 3.25 -13.28 -40.09
N GLU A 262 3.62 -14.35 -39.36
CA GLU A 262 4.09 -15.61 -39.92
C GLU A 262 2.96 -16.55 -40.38
N PHE A 263 1.72 -16.38 -39.89
CA PHE A 263 0.59 -17.30 -40.18
C PHE A 263 -0.46 -16.76 -41.17
N ASP A 264 -0.44 -15.47 -41.49
CA ASP A 264 -1.57 -14.80 -42.16
C ASP A 264 -1.31 -14.32 -43.61
N GLU A 265 -0.40 -14.95 -44.37
CA GLU A 265 -0.38 -14.70 -45.84
C GLU A 265 -1.70 -15.03 -46.51
N HIS A 266 -2.54 -15.90 -45.91
CA HIS A 266 -3.84 -16.30 -46.44
C HIS A 266 -5.07 -15.68 -45.73
N LYS A 267 -4.89 -14.81 -44.75
CA LYS A 267 -6.00 -14.22 -43.97
C LYS A 267 -5.98 -12.69 -43.86
N LYS A 268 -5.34 -11.99 -44.78
CA LYS A 268 -5.28 -10.51 -44.80
C LYS A 268 -6.66 -9.80 -44.92
N GLU A 269 -7.74 -10.52 -45.20
CA GLU A 269 -9.06 -9.91 -45.44
C GLU A 269 -10.05 -9.93 -44.27
N VAL A 270 -9.74 -10.56 -43.11
CA VAL A 270 -10.77 -10.86 -42.08
C VAL A 270 -10.80 -9.91 -40.88
N ASN A 271 -9.85 -9.01 -40.67
CA ASN A 271 -9.70 -8.37 -39.35
C ASN A 271 -9.85 -6.82 -39.25
N ASP A 272 -10.41 -6.18 -40.26
CA ASP A 272 -10.73 -4.73 -40.16
C ASP A 272 -12.02 -4.42 -39.37
N THR A 273 -12.72 -5.43 -38.88
CA THR A 273 -13.97 -5.31 -38.12
C THR A 273 -13.77 -5.28 -36.62
N ASP A 274 -12.65 -5.78 -36.06
CA ASP A 274 -12.39 -5.77 -34.64
C ASP A 274 -11.83 -4.42 -34.20
N LYS A 275 -12.67 -3.60 -33.58
CA LYS A 275 -12.30 -2.27 -33.11
C LYS A 275 -11.59 -2.27 -31.73
N ARG A 276 -11.38 -3.43 -31.12
CA ARG A 276 -10.65 -3.58 -29.87
C ARG A 276 -9.16 -3.38 -30.10
N ASN A 277 -8.49 -2.74 -29.14
CA ASN A 277 -7.03 -2.74 -29.10
C ASN A 277 -6.49 -4.12 -28.61
N ALA A 278 -5.18 -4.32 -28.68
CA ALA A 278 -4.53 -5.56 -28.27
C ALA A 278 -4.81 -5.95 -26.81
N PHE A 279 -4.87 -4.97 -25.91
CA PHE A 279 -5.09 -5.17 -24.47
C PHE A 279 -6.56 -5.48 -24.15
N GLU A 280 -7.51 -4.87 -24.87
CA GLU A 280 -8.92 -5.21 -24.79
C GLU A 280 -9.18 -6.64 -25.30
N SER A 281 -8.41 -7.09 -26.30
CA SER A 281 -8.45 -8.48 -26.77
C SER A 281 -7.90 -9.45 -25.71
N ASP A 282 -6.85 -9.07 -24.95
CA ASP A 282 -6.29 -9.88 -23.87
C ASP A 282 -7.31 -10.15 -22.76
N PHE A 283 -8.05 -9.13 -22.35
CA PHE A 283 -9.13 -9.31 -21.36
C PHE A 283 -10.15 -10.37 -21.82
N GLY A 284 -10.56 -10.32 -23.08
CA GLY A 284 -11.47 -11.33 -23.63
C GLY A 284 -10.88 -12.75 -23.59
N ARG A 285 -9.59 -12.93 -23.95
CA ARG A 285 -8.90 -14.21 -23.89
C ARG A 285 -8.86 -14.79 -22.48
N VAL A 286 -8.56 -13.95 -21.50
CA VAL A 286 -8.54 -14.32 -20.08
C VAL A 286 -9.93 -14.70 -19.60
N ALA A 287 -10.94 -13.85 -19.84
CA ALA A 287 -12.30 -14.03 -19.32
C ALA A 287 -12.95 -15.34 -19.81
N PHE A 288 -12.59 -15.83 -21.00
CA PHE A 288 -13.10 -17.08 -21.53
C PHE A 288 -12.23 -18.30 -21.21
N SER A 289 -11.12 -18.14 -20.47
CA SER A 289 -10.23 -19.26 -20.15
C SER A 289 -10.85 -20.23 -19.14
N SER A 290 -10.51 -21.52 -19.28
CA SER A 290 -10.98 -22.54 -18.34
C SER A 290 -10.27 -22.44 -16.97
N ALA A 291 -9.04 -21.93 -16.95
CA ALA A 291 -8.29 -21.75 -15.74
C ALA A 291 -8.93 -20.70 -14.82
N LEU A 292 -9.40 -19.59 -15.39
CA LEU A 292 -10.12 -18.57 -14.63
C LEU A 292 -11.38 -19.13 -13.94
N ARG A 293 -12.16 -19.95 -14.67
CA ARG A 293 -13.38 -20.56 -14.09
C ARG A 293 -13.10 -21.43 -12.88
N ARG A 294 -11.93 -22.08 -12.79
CA ARG A 294 -11.57 -22.92 -11.63
C ARG A 294 -11.35 -22.11 -10.36
N MET A 295 -11.05 -20.80 -10.46
CA MET A 295 -10.89 -19.93 -9.30
C MET A 295 -12.17 -19.78 -8.48
N HIS A 296 -13.34 -20.10 -9.06
CA HIS A 296 -14.62 -20.10 -8.34
C HIS A 296 -14.63 -21.07 -7.14
N ASP A 297 -13.98 -22.24 -7.27
CA ASP A 297 -13.93 -23.26 -6.21
C ASP A 297 -12.56 -23.30 -5.49
N LYS A 298 -11.75 -22.25 -5.63
CA LYS A 298 -10.56 -22.01 -4.79
C LYS A 298 -10.88 -20.94 -3.78
N ALA A 299 -10.63 -21.20 -2.51
CA ALA A 299 -10.89 -20.24 -1.45
C ALA A 299 -9.81 -19.15 -1.38
N GLN A 300 -10.17 -17.99 -0.87
CA GLN A 300 -9.24 -16.91 -0.55
C GLN A 300 -8.59 -17.17 0.82
N VAL A 301 -9.36 -17.10 1.89
CA VAL A 301 -8.88 -17.30 3.29
C VAL A 301 -9.36 -18.62 3.87
N MET A 302 -10.58 -19.07 3.54
CA MET A 302 -11.27 -20.21 4.15
C MET A 302 -11.56 -21.31 3.14
N PRO A 303 -10.62 -22.24 2.87
CA PRO A 303 -10.86 -23.41 2.03
C PRO A 303 -12.00 -24.29 2.56
N LEU A 304 -12.71 -24.93 1.63
CA LEU A 304 -13.78 -25.89 1.91
C LEU A 304 -15.00 -25.34 2.66
N THR A 305 -15.13 -24.03 2.82
CA THR A 305 -16.33 -23.43 3.45
C THR A 305 -17.61 -23.74 2.64
N THR A 306 -18.73 -23.82 3.34
CA THR A 306 -20.08 -23.94 2.75
C THR A 306 -20.83 -22.61 2.79
N GLY A 307 -20.25 -21.56 3.32
CA GLY A 307 -20.84 -20.23 3.40
C GLY A 307 -20.84 -19.51 2.06
N ASP A 308 -22.01 -19.12 1.55
CA ASP A 308 -22.17 -18.46 0.27
C ASP A 308 -21.65 -17.01 0.25
N SER A 309 -21.39 -16.43 1.43
CA SER A 309 -20.95 -15.04 1.59
C SER A 309 -19.44 -14.85 1.72
N VAL A 310 -18.66 -15.94 1.83
CA VAL A 310 -17.20 -15.88 1.96
C VAL A 310 -16.55 -15.79 0.59
N HIS A 311 -15.50 -14.97 0.47
CA HIS A 311 -14.82 -14.73 -0.79
C HIS A 311 -14.12 -15.99 -1.34
N THR A 312 -14.33 -16.24 -2.64
CA THR A 312 -13.51 -17.16 -3.43
C THR A 312 -12.40 -16.39 -4.13
N ARG A 313 -11.37 -17.08 -4.64
CA ARG A 313 -10.33 -16.42 -5.44
C ARG A 313 -10.87 -15.72 -6.68
N LEU A 314 -11.98 -16.18 -7.25
CA LEU A 314 -12.63 -15.50 -8.36
C LEU A 314 -13.29 -14.19 -7.93
N THR A 315 -14.04 -14.19 -6.82
CA THR A 315 -14.69 -12.96 -6.33
C THR A 315 -13.65 -11.95 -5.88
N HIS A 316 -12.63 -12.36 -5.13
CA HIS A 316 -11.49 -11.52 -4.80
C HIS A 316 -10.79 -10.95 -6.05
N SER A 317 -10.52 -11.78 -7.07
CA SER A 317 -9.90 -11.29 -8.32
C SER A 317 -10.79 -10.28 -9.08
N ILE A 318 -12.11 -10.36 -8.95
CA ILE A 318 -13.03 -9.35 -9.51
C ILE A 318 -12.89 -8.03 -8.76
N GLU A 319 -12.73 -8.06 -7.46
CA GLU A 319 -12.52 -6.87 -6.62
C GLU A 319 -11.16 -6.22 -6.91
N VAL A 320 -10.08 -7.01 -6.90
CA VAL A 320 -8.73 -6.55 -7.28
C VAL A 320 -8.73 -5.95 -8.68
N MET A 321 -9.41 -6.60 -9.63
CA MET A 321 -9.60 -6.09 -11.00
C MET A 321 -10.29 -4.71 -11.00
N SER A 322 -11.31 -4.52 -10.17
CA SER A 322 -12.04 -3.26 -10.08
C SER A 322 -11.16 -2.13 -9.52
N ILE A 323 -10.40 -2.43 -8.46
CA ILE A 323 -9.45 -1.47 -7.87
C ILE A 323 -8.32 -1.16 -8.85
N ALA A 324 -7.72 -2.15 -9.49
CA ALA A 324 -6.65 -1.96 -10.47
C ALA A 324 -7.09 -1.09 -11.65
N TYR A 325 -8.31 -1.31 -12.14
CA TYR A 325 -8.91 -0.45 -13.16
C TYR A 325 -9.06 1.00 -12.67
N SER A 326 -9.54 1.19 -11.44
CA SER A 326 -9.70 2.51 -10.81
C SER A 326 -8.36 3.22 -10.63
N LEU A 327 -7.30 2.51 -10.22
CA LEU A 327 -5.94 3.04 -10.15
C LEU A 327 -5.47 3.54 -11.52
N GLY A 328 -5.68 2.76 -12.56
CA GLY A 328 -5.31 3.14 -13.94
C GLY A 328 -6.05 4.38 -14.44
N ILE A 329 -7.36 4.47 -14.20
CA ILE A 329 -8.17 5.64 -14.57
C ILE A 329 -7.72 6.86 -13.77
N THR A 330 -7.51 6.72 -12.45
CA THR A 330 -7.08 7.82 -11.58
C THR A 330 -5.73 8.36 -12.02
N LEU A 331 -4.78 7.48 -12.38
CA LEU A 331 -3.47 7.89 -12.91
C LEU A 331 -3.60 8.66 -14.22
N CYS A 332 -4.33 8.13 -15.21
CA CYS A 332 -4.39 8.73 -16.54
C CYS A 332 -5.22 10.02 -16.59
N ARG A 333 -6.15 10.21 -15.64
CA ARG A 333 -6.96 11.44 -15.49
C ARG A 333 -6.41 12.45 -14.51
N ASP A 334 -5.28 12.13 -13.86
CA ASP A 334 -4.58 13.08 -13.02
C ASP A 334 -4.10 14.27 -13.83
N GLN A 335 -4.28 15.50 -13.31
CA GLN A 335 -3.94 16.71 -14.06
C GLN A 335 -2.46 16.78 -14.38
N GLU A 336 -1.58 16.36 -13.47
CA GLU A 336 -0.12 16.33 -13.71
C GLU A 336 0.24 15.35 -14.84
N PHE A 337 -0.46 14.21 -14.93
CA PHE A 337 -0.28 13.26 -16.03
C PHE A 337 -0.71 13.87 -17.37
N ILE A 338 -1.87 14.52 -17.40
CA ILE A 338 -2.39 15.19 -18.62
C ILE A 338 -1.45 16.30 -19.06
N ASP A 339 -0.97 17.13 -18.14
CA ASP A 339 -0.04 18.23 -18.43
C ASP A 339 1.30 17.70 -18.98
N LEU A 340 1.75 16.55 -18.48
CA LEU A 340 3.03 15.94 -18.84
C LEU A 340 3.04 15.30 -20.23
N TYR A 341 1.96 14.62 -20.61
CA TYR A 341 1.86 13.89 -21.88
C TYR A 341 1.02 14.60 -22.94
N GLY A 342 0.24 15.59 -22.55
CA GLY A 342 -0.75 16.26 -23.37
C GLY A 342 -2.07 15.48 -23.47
N PRO A 343 -3.21 16.19 -23.73
CA PRO A 343 -4.54 15.60 -23.62
C PRO A 343 -4.77 14.43 -24.58
N TYR A 344 -4.25 14.51 -25.81
CA TYR A 344 -4.44 13.44 -26.81
C TYR A 344 -3.72 12.13 -26.40
N LYS A 345 -2.47 12.24 -25.91
CA LYS A 345 -1.70 11.08 -25.51
C LYS A 345 -2.22 10.50 -24.19
N ALA A 346 -2.68 11.33 -23.28
CA ALA A 346 -3.32 10.89 -22.04
C ALA A 346 -4.59 10.07 -22.32
N ILE A 347 -5.43 10.45 -23.28
CA ILE A 347 -6.60 9.67 -23.72
C ILE A 347 -6.19 8.33 -24.34
N GLU A 348 -5.10 8.30 -25.13
CA GLU A 348 -4.57 7.05 -25.66
C GLU A 348 -4.14 6.10 -24.54
N TYR A 349 -3.39 6.59 -23.55
CA TYR A 349 -2.96 5.82 -22.38
C TYR A 349 -4.14 5.40 -21.50
N GLU A 350 -5.15 6.23 -21.32
CA GLU A 350 -6.39 5.90 -20.58
C GLU A 350 -7.13 4.70 -21.21
N ARG A 351 -7.05 4.51 -22.52
CA ARG A 351 -7.63 3.32 -23.16
C ARG A 351 -6.77 2.06 -23.00
N MET A 352 -5.47 2.21 -22.68
CA MET A 352 -4.53 1.09 -22.60
C MET A 352 -4.20 0.70 -21.15
N ILE A 353 -3.69 1.61 -20.34
CA ILE A 353 -3.17 1.34 -19.00
C ILE A 353 -4.23 0.71 -18.08
N PRO A 354 -5.45 1.28 -17.93
CA PRO A 354 -6.48 0.67 -17.09
C PRO A 354 -6.89 -0.74 -17.56
N MET A 355 -6.88 -1.00 -18.86
CA MET A 355 -7.23 -2.31 -19.41
C MET A 355 -6.15 -3.36 -19.15
N ILE A 356 -4.87 -2.98 -19.22
CA ILE A 356 -3.74 -3.84 -18.84
C ILE A 356 -3.81 -4.19 -17.36
N LEU A 357 -3.96 -3.18 -16.49
CA LEU A 357 -4.09 -3.36 -15.05
C LEU A 357 -5.27 -4.25 -14.69
N LYS A 358 -6.43 -3.98 -15.29
CA LYS A 358 -7.64 -4.79 -15.15
C LYS A 358 -7.40 -6.26 -15.50
N THR A 359 -6.73 -6.51 -16.63
CA THR A 359 -6.50 -7.88 -17.11
C THR A 359 -5.48 -8.62 -16.25
N ALA A 360 -4.37 -7.97 -15.91
CA ALA A 360 -3.33 -8.54 -15.05
C ALA A 360 -3.85 -8.86 -13.65
N ALA A 361 -4.60 -7.92 -13.04
CA ALA A 361 -5.25 -8.10 -11.77
C ALA A 361 -6.29 -9.24 -11.76
N PHE A 362 -7.03 -9.41 -12.84
CA PHE A 362 -8.03 -10.49 -12.94
C PHE A 362 -7.43 -11.89 -12.89
N VAL A 363 -6.16 -12.04 -13.20
CA VAL A 363 -5.44 -13.32 -13.21
C VAL A 363 -4.32 -13.43 -12.19
N HIS A 364 -4.15 -12.44 -11.31
CA HIS A 364 -3.00 -12.40 -10.40
C HIS A 364 -2.85 -13.69 -9.57
N ASP A 365 -3.96 -14.30 -9.18
CA ASP A 365 -4.05 -15.50 -8.34
C ASP A 365 -4.31 -16.81 -9.11
N ILE A 366 -4.27 -16.80 -10.46
CA ILE A 366 -4.67 -17.92 -11.31
C ILE A 366 -3.83 -19.20 -11.08
N GLY A 367 -2.59 -19.02 -10.63
CA GLY A 367 -1.63 -20.12 -10.42
C GLY A 367 -1.57 -20.66 -8.99
N ASN A 368 -2.28 -20.07 -8.05
CA ASN A 368 -2.25 -20.54 -6.67
C ASN A 368 -2.75 -22.01 -6.58
N PRO A 369 -2.00 -22.91 -5.91
CA PRO A 369 -2.40 -24.28 -5.72
C PRO A 369 -3.59 -24.40 -4.77
N PRO A 370 -4.22 -25.58 -4.63
CA PRO A 370 -5.16 -25.84 -3.56
C PRO A 370 -4.57 -25.45 -2.20
N PHE A 371 -5.38 -24.91 -1.31
CA PHE A 371 -5.00 -24.40 0.01
C PHE A 371 -4.02 -23.20 -0.04
N GLY A 372 -3.93 -22.50 -1.15
CA GLY A 372 -3.23 -21.23 -1.29
C GLY A 372 -1.74 -21.28 -0.93
N HIS A 373 -1.26 -20.28 -0.19
CA HIS A 373 0.16 -20.19 0.22
C HIS A 373 0.63 -21.34 1.11
N PHE A 374 -0.27 -21.90 1.90
CA PHE A 374 0.07 -23.11 2.65
C PHE A 374 0.33 -24.30 1.70
N GLY A 375 -0.47 -24.43 0.63
CA GLY A 375 -0.25 -25.41 -0.43
C GLY A 375 1.09 -25.23 -1.15
N GLU A 376 1.52 -23.99 -1.42
CA GLU A 376 2.87 -23.69 -1.95
C GLU A 376 3.96 -24.22 -1.02
N THR A 377 3.85 -23.94 0.28
CA THR A 377 4.80 -24.39 1.30
C THR A 377 4.90 -25.90 1.38
N ILE A 378 3.77 -26.61 1.26
CA ILE A 378 3.75 -28.08 1.25
C ILE A 378 4.50 -28.61 0.02
N ILE A 379 4.19 -28.09 -1.18
CA ILE A 379 4.84 -28.48 -2.44
C ILE A 379 6.37 -28.26 -2.33
N GLN A 380 6.79 -27.08 -1.89
CA GLN A 380 8.20 -26.74 -1.71
C GLN A 380 8.90 -27.72 -0.76
N ASN A 381 8.34 -27.96 0.43
CA ASN A 381 8.93 -28.82 1.44
C ASN A 381 8.99 -30.29 1.00
N TYR A 382 7.94 -30.75 0.32
CA TYR A 382 7.94 -32.10 -0.26
C TYR A 382 9.09 -32.29 -1.24
N PHE A 383 9.29 -31.37 -2.16
CA PHE A 383 10.34 -31.46 -3.16
C PHE A 383 11.75 -31.21 -2.61
N LYS A 384 11.92 -30.43 -1.56
CA LYS A 384 13.21 -30.33 -0.84
C LYS A 384 13.71 -31.68 -0.34
N GLU A 385 12.82 -32.55 0.09
CA GLU A 385 13.18 -33.92 0.52
C GLU A 385 13.24 -34.89 -0.67
N TYR A 386 12.26 -34.86 -1.57
CA TYR A 386 12.15 -35.79 -2.68
C TYR A 386 13.34 -35.71 -3.65
N LEU A 387 13.80 -34.49 -3.97
CA LEU A 387 14.87 -34.27 -4.95
C LEU A 387 16.27 -34.57 -4.44
N LYS A 388 16.49 -34.79 -3.15
CA LYS A 388 17.79 -35.25 -2.62
C LYS A 388 18.30 -36.54 -3.28
N LYS A 389 17.42 -37.34 -3.89
CA LYS A 389 17.71 -38.63 -4.52
C LYS A 389 17.47 -38.64 -6.03
N ARG A 390 17.23 -37.51 -6.70
CA ARG A 390 16.85 -37.45 -8.11
C ARG A 390 17.85 -36.67 -8.96
N ILE A 391 17.98 -37.07 -10.21
CA ILE A 391 18.90 -36.46 -11.19
C ILE A 391 18.09 -35.49 -12.05
N ILE A 392 18.06 -34.24 -11.63
CA ILE A 392 17.67 -33.06 -12.42
C ILE A 392 18.69 -31.97 -12.14
N THR A 393 18.79 -30.97 -12.99
CA THR A 393 19.74 -29.85 -12.79
C THR A 393 19.32 -28.99 -11.60
N ASP A 394 20.28 -28.25 -11.02
CA ASP A 394 20.00 -27.38 -9.88
C ASP A 394 18.96 -26.29 -10.23
N ASN A 395 19.01 -25.74 -11.44
CA ASN A 395 18.03 -24.76 -11.91
C ASN A 395 16.62 -25.36 -12.01
N GLU A 396 16.49 -26.58 -12.60
CA GLU A 396 15.23 -27.31 -12.66
C GLU A 396 14.68 -27.64 -11.27
N ALA A 397 15.57 -27.89 -10.28
CA ALA A 397 15.17 -28.18 -8.91
C ALA A 397 14.56 -26.95 -8.22
N LEU A 398 14.97 -25.73 -8.57
CA LEU A 398 14.39 -24.51 -8.03
C LEU A 398 12.92 -24.36 -8.39
N ASP A 399 12.48 -24.81 -9.57
CA ASP A 399 11.08 -24.76 -10.01
C ASP A 399 10.13 -25.49 -9.05
N PHE A 400 10.65 -26.44 -8.28
CA PHE A 400 9.89 -27.25 -7.32
C PHE A 400 10.17 -26.87 -5.87
N THR A 401 11.45 -26.66 -5.51
CA THR A 401 11.86 -26.34 -4.15
C THR A 401 11.57 -24.88 -3.75
N CYS A 402 11.40 -24.02 -4.74
CA CYS A 402 10.98 -22.62 -4.63
C CYS A 402 9.67 -22.36 -5.40
N PHE A 403 8.82 -23.39 -5.52
CA PHE A 403 7.52 -23.28 -6.19
C PHE A 403 6.74 -22.06 -5.70
N ASP A 404 6.15 -21.28 -6.62
CA ASP A 404 5.37 -20.08 -6.32
C ASP A 404 4.15 -20.00 -7.24
N GLY A 405 3.01 -19.61 -6.72
CA GLY A 405 1.77 -19.45 -7.49
C GLY A 405 1.89 -18.43 -8.63
N ASN A 406 2.72 -17.39 -8.47
CA ASN A 406 2.96 -16.44 -9.56
C ASN A 406 3.66 -17.11 -10.76
N ALA A 407 4.65 -17.99 -10.50
CA ALA A 407 5.33 -18.74 -11.55
C ALA A 407 4.38 -19.74 -12.23
N GLU A 408 3.58 -20.46 -11.46
CA GLU A 408 2.57 -21.36 -12.01
C GLU A 408 1.51 -20.62 -12.83
N GLY A 409 1.08 -19.44 -12.38
CA GLY A 409 0.16 -18.59 -13.13
C GLY A 409 0.75 -18.12 -14.46
N PHE A 410 2.03 -17.72 -14.46
CA PHE A 410 2.74 -17.39 -15.70
C PHE A 410 2.72 -18.58 -16.67
N ARG A 411 3.01 -19.81 -16.18
CA ARG A 411 2.93 -21.04 -16.96
C ARG A 411 1.51 -21.34 -17.46
N ILE A 412 0.48 -21.17 -16.62
CA ILE A 412 -0.92 -21.33 -17.04
C ILE A 412 -1.25 -20.38 -18.19
N LEU A 413 -0.87 -19.11 -18.12
CA LEU A 413 -1.15 -18.10 -19.13
C LEU A 413 -0.39 -18.32 -20.43
N THR A 414 0.84 -18.86 -20.36
CA THR A 414 1.77 -18.93 -21.49
C THR A 414 1.90 -20.32 -22.10
N ARG A 415 1.51 -21.42 -21.40
CA ARG A 415 1.67 -22.80 -21.85
C ARG A 415 0.41 -23.65 -21.73
N LEU A 416 -0.21 -23.68 -20.53
CA LEU A 416 -1.22 -24.69 -20.21
C LEU A 416 -2.59 -24.47 -20.84
N GLN A 417 -2.82 -23.34 -21.51
CA GLN A 417 -4.01 -23.10 -22.34
C GLN A 417 -3.73 -23.52 -23.81
N TYR A 418 -3.29 -24.75 -23.97
CA TYR A 418 -2.83 -25.30 -25.27
C TYR A 418 -3.95 -25.42 -26.29
N ILE A 419 -3.76 -24.78 -27.47
CA ILE A 419 -4.66 -24.82 -28.64
C ILE A 419 -3.96 -25.30 -29.90
N GLY A 420 -2.78 -25.93 -29.80
CA GLY A 420 -2.00 -26.47 -30.91
C GLY A 420 -0.54 -26.01 -30.94
N ASP A 421 -0.15 -25.03 -30.12
CA ASP A 421 1.20 -24.56 -29.93
C ASP A 421 1.49 -24.22 -28.45
N LEU A 422 2.72 -23.83 -28.14
CA LEU A 422 3.16 -23.46 -26.80
C LEU A 422 3.07 -21.94 -26.54
N SER A 423 2.05 -21.27 -27.06
CA SER A 423 1.81 -19.83 -26.80
C SER A 423 0.72 -19.57 -25.76
N GLY A 424 0.06 -20.60 -25.24
CA GLY A 424 -1.01 -20.51 -24.26
C GLY A 424 -2.15 -19.60 -24.69
N LEU A 425 -2.52 -18.61 -23.88
CA LEU A 425 -3.50 -17.58 -24.24
C LEU A 425 -2.96 -16.55 -25.24
N ASN A 426 -1.67 -16.58 -25.51
CA ASN A 426 -0.98 -15.64 -26.39
C ASN A 426 -1.29 -14.18 -26.05
N LEU A 427 -1.13 -13.81 -24.79
CA LEU A 427 -1.32 -12.44 -24.30
C LEU A 427 -0.20 -11.52 -24.79
N THR A 428 -0.43 -10.22 -24.79
CA THR A 428 0.63 -9.23 -25.07
C THR A 428 1.74 -9.29 -24.02
N TYR A 429 2.95 -8.97 -24.42
CA TYR A 429 4.08 -8.93 -23.49
C TYR A 429 3.83 -7.95 -22.34
N THR A 430 3.19 -6.82 -22.59
CA THR A 430 2.85 -5.87 -21.51
C THR A 430 1.86 -6.44 -20.50
N THR A 431 0.84 -7.15 -20.94
CA THR A 431 -0.12 -7.77 -20.01
C THR A 431 0.57 -8.83 -19.15
N LEU A 432 1.46 -9.65 -19.73
CA LEU A 432 2.29 -10.60 -18.99
C LEU A 432 3.26 -9.89 -18.04
N ALA A 433 3.90 -8.80 -18.48
CA ALA A 433 4.83 -8.04 -17.65
C ALA A 433 4.16 -7.35 -16.47
N ALA A 434 2.95 -6.81 -16.65
CA ALA A 434 2.14 -6.25 -15.57
C ALA A 434 1.67 -7.30 -14.56
N TYR A 435 1.37 -8.53 -15.02
CA TYR A 435 1.07 -9.68 -14.19
C TYR A 435 2.29 -10.13 -13.37
N THR A 436 3.50 -10.08 -13.95
CA THR A 436 4.70 -10.70 -13.37
C THR A 436 5.26 -9.87 -12.21
N LYS A 437 4.98 -10.31 -10.99
CA LYS A 437 5.48 -9.68 -9.76
C LYS A 437 6.99 -9.90 -9.59
N TYR A 438 7.49 -11.06 -9.98
CA TYR A 438 8.89 -11.47 -9.86
C TYR A 438 9.43 -11.93 -11.23
N PRO A 439 9.95 -11.02 -12.07
CA PRO A 439 10.47 -11.37 -13.39
C PRO A 439 11.85 -12.06 -13.29
N ASN A 440 11.89 -13.25 -12.70
CA ASN A 440 13.10 -13.98 -12.37
C ASN A 440 12.89 -15.49 -12.48
N ASP A 441 13.79 -16.18 -13.18
CA ASP A 441 13.75 -17.62 -13.41
C ASP A 441 14.88 -18.43 -12.72
N ASN A 442 15.98 -17.79 -12.27
CA ASN A 442 17.16 -18.52 -11.83
C ASN A 442 17.88 -17.94 -10.61
N SER A 443 17.69 -16.68 -10.25
CA SER A 443 18.44 -16.04 -9.17
C SER A 443 17.53 -15.39 -8.16
N ILE A 444 17.45 -15.96 -6.94
CA ILE A 444 16.73 -15.35 -5.84
C ILE A 444 17.68 -14.43 -5.09
N ASP A 445 17.44 -13.12 -5.20
CA ASP A 445 18.10 -12.09 -4.39
C ASP A 445 17.04 -11.30 -3.62
N LYS A 446 16.96 -11.55 -2.30
CA LYS A 446 15.99 -10.88 -1.41
C LYS A 446 16.20 -9.37 -1.28
N LYS A 447 17.32 -8.85 -1.75
CA LYS A 447 17.63 -7.42 -1.73
C LYS A 447 16.76 -6.62 -2.71
N TYR A 448 16.36 -7.22 -3.81
CA TYR A 448 15.56 -6.57 -4.84
C TYR A 448 14.17 -7.17 -4.90
N ILE A 449 13.14 -6.33 -4.91
CA ILE A 449 11.74 -6.77 -4.88
C ILE A 449 11.38 -7.69 -6.06
N GLY A 450 11.92 -7.42 -7.24
CA GLY A 450 11.67 -8.22 -8.46
C GLY A 450 12.33 -9.58 -8.49
N THR A 451 13.26 -9.86 -7.57
CA THR A 451 14.03 -11.13 -7.50
C THR A 451 13.93 -11.82 -6.15
N LYS A 452 13.07 -11.32 -5.24
CA LYS A 452 12.96 -11.90 -3.89
C LYS A 452 12.37 -13.31 -3.87
N LYS A 453 11.69 -13.72 -4.95
CA LYS A 453 11.09 -15.05 -5.15
C LYS A 453 11.32 -15.54 -6.57
N HIS A 454 11.12 -16.84 -6.78
CA HIS A 454 11.13 -17.49 -8.09
C HIS A 454 9.79 -17.22 -8.78
N GLY A 455 9.76 -16.42 -9.82
CA GLY A 455 8.50 -15.94 -10.40
C GLY A 455 8.18 -16.46 -11.80
N VAL A 456 9.14 -17.16 -12.46
CA VAL A 456 8.95 -17.81 -13.77
C VAL A 456 9.76 -19.11 -13.77
N PHE A 457 9.17 -20.23 -14.20
CA PHE A 457 9.88 -21.50 -14.23
C PHE A 457 10.85 -21.56 -15.42
N THR A 458 11.85 -22.42 -15.30
CA THR A 458 12.87 -22.65 -16.33
C THR A 458 12.27 -22.97 -17.70
N SER A 459 11.15 -23.66 -17.75
CA SER A 459 10.43 -23.98 -18.99
C SER A 459 9.85 -22.78 -19.74
N GLU A 460 9.68 -21.63 -19.09
CA GLU A 460 9.13 -20.41 -19.67
C GLU A 460 10.17 -19.29 -19.86
N SER A 461 11.49 -19.57 -19.63
CA SER A 461 12.58 -18.57 -19.75
C SER A 461 12.65 -17.92 -21.14
N ASP A 462 12.26 -18.62 -22.18
CA ASP A 462 12.24 -18.09 -23.55
C ASP A 462 11.20 -16.97 -23.73
N ILE A 463 10.00 -17.11 -23.13
CA ILE A 463 8.96 -16.08 -23.14
C ILE A 463 9.35 -14.93 -22.22
N LEU A 464 9.90 -15.23 -21.03
CA LEU A 464 10.39 -14.23 -20.10
C LEU A 464 11.41 -13.29 -20.75
N ASN A 465 12.41 -13.85 -21.44
CA ASN A 465 13.44 -13.06 -22.12
C ASN A 465 12.86 -12.14 -23.21
N LYS A 466 11.95 -12.67 -24.05
CA LYS A 466 11.26 -11.84 -25.05
C LYS A 466 10.41 -10.73 -24.42
N MET A 467 9.72 -11.01 -23.32
CA MET A 467 8.93 -10.04 -22.56
C MET A 467 9.81 -8.94 -21.97
N ILE A 468 10.95 -9.31 -21.38
CA ILE A 468 11.93 -8.35 -20.80
C ILE A 468 12.43 -7.39 -21.87
N ASP A 469 12.79 -7.91 -23.05
CA ASP A 469 13.28 -7.09 -24.16
C ASP A 469 12.17 -6.21 -24.75
N ALA A 470 10.97 -6.75 -24.93
CA ALA A 470 9.83 -6.02 -25.50
C ALA A 470 9.27 -4.92 -24.59
N CYS A 471 9.43 -5.02 -23.28
CA CYS A 471 8.85 -4.11 -22.28
C CYS A 471 9.90 -3.28 -21.52
N ASN A 472 11.11 -3.11 -22.06
CA ASN A 472 12.17 -2.30 -21.47
C ASN A 472 12.47 -2.64 -19.99
N MET A 473 12.50 -3.95 -19.66
CA MET A 473 12.64 -4.42 -18.28
C MET A 473 14.11 -4.71 -17.90
N LYS A 474 15.10 -4.21 -18.67
CA LYS A 474 16.51 -4.25 -18.33
C LYS A 474 16.96 -2.90 -17.78
N ARG A 475 17.72 -2.94 -16.69
CA ARG A 475 18.44 -1.78 -16.16
C ARG A 475 19.71 -1.53 -16.95
N THR A 476 20.32 -0.37 -16.76
CA THR A 476 21.60 0.00 -17.38
C THR A 476 22.76 -0.92 -16.98
N ASP A 477 22.69 -1.55 -15.81
CA ASP A 477 23.68 -2.53 -15.32
C ASP A 477 23.38 -3.98 -15.79
N GLY A 478 22.36 -4.17 -16.63
CA GLY A 478 21.94 -5.47 -17.15
C GLY A 478 21.00 -6.27 -16.22
N CYS A 479 20.77 -5.82 -14.99
CA CYS A 479 19.82 -6.47 -14.08
C CYS A 479 18.37 -6.31 -14.56
N ILE A 480 17.52 -7.28 -14.23
CA ILE A 480 16.09 -7.25 -14.56
C ILE A 480 15.38 -6.34 -13.56
N LYS A 481 14.45 -5.52 -14.04
CA LYS A 481 13.55 -4.69 -13.24
C LYS A 481 12.10 -5.08 -13.46
N ARG A 482 11.26 -4.78 -12.48
CA ARG A 482 9.80 -4.96 -12.60
C ARG A 482 9.22 -3.98 -13.61
N HIS A 483 8.15 -4.40 -14.26
CA HIS A 483 7.34 -3.50 -15.07
C HIS A 483 6.63 -2.46 -14.18
N PRO A 484 6.58 -1.16 -14.55
CA PRO A 484 5.95 -0.14 -13.69
C PRO A 484 4.51 -0.48 -13.28
N LEU A 485 3.71 -1.01 -14.21
CA LEU A 485 2.31 -1.36 -13.92
C LEU A 485 2.17 -2.54 -12.93
N SER A 486 3.18 -3.39 -12.75
CA SER A 486 3.11 -4.48 -11.78
C SER A 486 3.03 -3.99 -10.33
N PHE A 487 3.57 -2.80 -10.03
CA PHE A 487 3.43 -2.17 -8.72
C PHE A 487 1.98 -1.74 -8.42
N LEU A 488 1.24 -1.30 -9.45
CA LEU A 488 -0.16 -0.93 -9.30
C LEU A 488 -1.07 -2.17 -9.20
N VAL A 489 -0.72 -3.27 -9.88
CA VAL A 489 -1.42 -4.56 -9.72
C VAL A 489 -1.22 -5.09 -8.29
N GLU A 490 0.02 -5.08 -7.79
CA GLU A 490 0.36 -5.45 -6.42
C GLU A 490 -0.37 -4.58 -5.39
N ALA A 491 -0.41 -3.26 -5.60
CA ALA A 491 -1.14 -2.36 -4.72
C ALA A 491 -2.65 -2.65 -4.70
N ALA A 492 -3.25 -2.99 -5.85
CA ALA A 492 -4.67 -3.34 -5.92
C ALA A 492 -4.98 -4.61 -5.12
N ASP A 493 -4.12 -5.63 -5.20
CA ASP A 493 -4.22 -6.85 -4.42
C ASP A 493 -4.09 -6.55 -2.93
N SER A 494 -3.03 -5.80 -2.53
CA SER A 494 -2.79 -5.43 -1.15
C SER A 494 -3.92 -4.58 -0.53
N ILE A 495 -4.56 -3.71 -1.31
CA ILE A 495 -5.75 -2.95 -0.87
C ILE A 495 -6.92 -3.90 -0.58
N CYS A 496 -7.14 -4.88 -1.46
CA CYS A 496 -8.23 -5.83 -1.29
C CYS A 496 -8.03 -6.70 -0.06
N TYR A 497 -6.91 -7.41 0.08
CA TYR A 497 -6.77 -8.34 1.19
C TYR A 497 -6.77 -7.62 2.55
N ASN A 498 -6.13 -6.43 2.66
CA ASN A 498 -6.13 -5.66 3.91
C ASN A 498 -7.55 -5.30 4.38
N VAL A 499 -8.48 -5.06 3.48
CA VAL A 499 -9.83 -4.61 3.83
C VAL A 499 -10.85 -5.75 3.85
N MET A 500 -10.80 -6.66 2.85
CA MET A 500 -11.79 -7.72 2.68
C MET A 500 -11.60 -8.84 3.70
N ASP A 501 -10.37 -9.19 4.07
CA ASP A 501 -10.11 -10.22 5.08
C ASP A 501 -10.70 -9.82 6.45
N ILE A 502 -10.69 -8.51 6.77
CA ILE A 502 -11.35 -7.98 7.97
C ILE A 502 -12.89 -8.15 7.88
N GLU A 503 -13.48 -7.84 6.73
CA GLU A 503 -14.94 -7.99 6.52
C GLU A 503 -15.36 -9.46 6.57
N ASP A 504 -14.56 -10.36 5.98
CA ASP A 504 -14.83 -11.81 6.02
C ASP A 504 -14.79 -12.34 7.45
N GLY A 505 -13.81 -11.95 8.26
CA GLY A 505 -13.71 -12.37 9.65
C GLY A 505 -14.90 -11.88 10.51
N MET A 506 -15.40 -10.67 10.27
CA MET A 506 -16.65 -10.19 10.89
C MET A 506 -17.86 -10.99 10.42
N THR A 507 -17.94 -11.31 9.14
CA THR A 507 -19.04 -12.13 8.59
C THR A 507 -19.04 -13.53 9.17
N MET A 508 -17.86 -14.07 9.48
CA MET A 508 -17.69 -15.35 10.19
C MET A 508 -17.98 -15.26 11.69
N GLY A 509 -18.16 -14.05 12.23
CA GLY A 509 -18.44 -13.83 13.65
C GLY A 509 -17.23 -13.98 14.56
N TRP A 510 -16.01 -13.85 14.05
CA TRP A 510 -14.78 -13.97 14.83
C TRP A 510 -14.57 -12.75 15.75
N TYR A 511 -15.03 -11.58 15.34
CA TYR A 511 -14.94 -10.31 16.06
C TYR A 511 -16.01 -9.32 15.58
N SER A 512 -16.29 -8.30 16.39
CA SER A 512 -17.21 -7.21 16.09
C SER A 512 -16.50 -6.04 15.39
N PHE A 513 -17.26 -5.08 14.86
CA PHE A 513 -16.70 -3.83 14.32
C PHE A 513 -15.97 -3.01 15.39
N SER A 514 -16.45 -3.03 16.63
CA SER A 514 -15.78 -2.37 17.76
C SER A 514 -14.39 -2.97 18.01
N ASP A 515 -14.28 -4.32 17.98
CA ASP A 515 -13.00 -5.00 18.19
C ASP A 515 -11.96 -4.58 17.11
N VAL A 516 -12.41 -4.42 15.86
CA VAL A 516 -11.56 -3.95 14.75
C VAL A 516 -11.05 -2.54 15.02
N THR A 517 -11.96 -1.61 15.30
CA THR A 517 -11.61 -0.19 15.50
C THR A 517 -10.76 0.01 16.74
N ASP A 518 -11.07 -0.66 17.83
CA ASP A 518 -10.34 -0.56 19.10
C ASP A 518 -8.92 -1.14 18.96
N PHE A 519 -8.77 -2.26 18.26
CA PHE A 519 -7.45 -2.82 17.97
C PHE A 519 -6.58 -1.86 17.16
N ILE A 520 -7.13 -1.34 16.04
CA ILE A 520 -6.41 -0.43 15.16
C ILE A 520 -6.04 0.86 15.90
N ASN A 521 -6.96 1.43 16.66
CA ASN A 521 -6.71 2.63 17.44
C ASN A 521 -5.60 2.40 18.48
N ASN A 522 -5.67 1.31 19.25
CA ASN A 522 -4.66 0.95 20.24
C ASN A 522 -3.28 0.72 19.59
N TYR A 523 -3.22 0.05 18.44
CA TYR A 523 -1.97 -0.13 17.69
C TYR A 523 -1.38 1.22 17.30
N MET A 524 -2.20 2.11 16.74
CA MET A 524 -1.75 3.42 16.27
C MET A 524 -1.37 4.34 17.43
N GLU A 525 -2.04 4.26 18.58
CA GLU A 525 -1.64 4.97 19.81
C GLU A 525 -0.28 4.52 20.31
N ASN A 526 -0.02 3.21 20.33
CA ASN A 526 1.27 2.66 20.76
C ASN A 526 2.42 3.09 19.85
N GLU A 527 2.22 3.05 18.53
CA GLU A 527 3.25 3.41 17.56
C GLU A 527 3.52 4.92 17.50
N THR A 528 2.49 5.76 17.71
CA THR A 528 2.62 7.22 17.61
C THR A 528 2.82 7.91 18.94
N GLY A 529 2.43 7.29 20.05
CA GLY A 529 2.33 7.93 21.37
C GLY A 529 1.19 8.95 21.47
N ILE A 530 0.30 9.03 20.47
CA ILE A 530 -0.86 9.93 20.44
C ILE A 530 -2.04 9.23 21.12
N LYS A 531 -2.53 9.77 22.23
CA LYS A 531 -3.73 9.26 22.91
C LYS A 531 -5.01 9.65 22.16
N ASN A 532 -6.03 8.79 22.28
CA ASN A 532 -7.32 8.95 21.61
C ASN A 532 -7.23 9.01 20.08
N TYR A 533 -6.33 8.23 19.50
CA TYR A 533 -6.26 8.07 18.05
C TYR A 533 -7.55 7.42 17.54
N SER A 534 -8.10 7.94 16.46
CA SER A 534 -9.32 7.38 15.86
C SER A 534 -9.13 7.10 14.38
N ILE A 535 -9.12 5.82 14.01
CA ILE A 535 -9.08 5.40 12.62
C ILE A 535 -10.29 5.93 11.83
N LEU A 536 -11.46 6.01 12.47
CA LEU A 536 -12.66 6.55 11.85
C LEU A 536 -12.46 8.03 11.47
N SER A 537 -11.82 8.81 12.35
CA SER A 537 -11.48 10.21 12.04
C SER A 537 -10.48 10.31 10.88
N VAL A 538 -9.48 9.44 10.83
CA VAL A 538 -8.50 9.38 9.73
C VAL A 538 -9.17 9.09 8.40
N LEU A 539 -10.15 8.20 8.39
CA LEU A 539 -10.92 7.83 7.21
C LEU A 539 -12.05 8.83 6.87
N GLY A 540 -12.28 9.84 7.72
CA GLY A 540 -13.38 10.78 7.56
C GLY A 540 -14.75 10.14 7.72
N ILE A 541 -14.89 9.25 8.72
CA ILE A 541 -16.12 8.56 9.06
C ILE A 541 -16.66 9.18 10.36
N ASP A 542 -17.89 9.66 10.33
CA ASP A 542 -18.56 10.27 11.48
C ASP A 542 -19.74 9.39 11.91
N PHE A 543 -19.58 8.68 13.03
CA PHE A 543 -20.64 7.87 13.62
C PHE A 543 -21.00 8.38 15.02
N ASN A 544 -22.28 8.59 15.26
CA ASN A 544 -22.78 8.90 16.58
C ASN A 544 -22.88 7.59 17.41
N LYS A 545 -21.99 7.41 18.40
CA LYS A 545 -21.83 6.18 19.18
C LYS A 545 -23.08 5.73 20.00
N ASP A 546 -24.09 6.58 20.15
CA ASP A 546 -25.19 6.37 21.09
C ASP A 546 -26.38 5.53 20.55
N GLN A 547 -26.31 5.04 19.30
CA GLN A 547 -27.42 4.32 18.64
C GLN A 547 -26.92 3.16 17.76
N ILE A 548 -26.15 2.21 18.28
CA ILE A 548 -25.62 1.08 17.49
C ILE A 548 -26.46 -0.18 17.75
N ASN A 549 -27.06 -0.74 16.70
CA ASN A 549 -27.62 -2.09 16.67
C ASN A 549 -26.96 -2.94 15.58
N GLU A 550 -27.22 -4.26 15.51
CA GLU A 550 -26.58 -5.17 14.53
C GLU A 550 -26.71 -4.73 13.05
N ASN A 551 -27.78 -4.05 12.67
CA ASN A 551 -27.94 -3.51 11.32
C ASN A 551 -27.03 -2.29 11.08
N ASP A 552 -26.72 -1.54 12.14
CA ASP A 552 -25.82 -0.40 12.06
C ASP A 552 -24.35 -0.87 11.94
N GLU A 553 -23.95 -1.98 12.57
CA GLU A 553 -22.60 -2.56 12.43
C GLU A 553 -22.27 -2.93 10.97
N LYS A 554 -23.21 -3.57 10.27
CA LYS A 554 -23.02 -3.90 8.84
C LYS A 554 -22.86 -2.65 7.99
N ARG A 555 -23.62 -1.61 8.26
CA ARG A 555 -23.52 -0.31 7.59
C ARG A 555 -22.17 0.34 7.89
N MET A 556 -21.76 0.32 9.17
CA MET A 556 -20.48 0.87 9.61
C MET A 556 -19.30 0.17 8.92
N MET A 557 -19.34 -1.16 8.80
CA MET A 557 -18.34 -1.93 8.10
C MET A 557 -18.30 -1.59 6.60
N CYS A 558 -19.47 -1.41 5.98
CA CYS A 558 -19.54 -1.00 4.58
C CYS A 558 -18.90 0.38 4.35
N ASP A 559 -19.21 1.36 5.20
CA ASP A 559 -18.62 2.70 5.13
C ASP A 559 -17.10 2.66 5.42
N PHE A 560 -16.69 1.86 6.39
CA PHE A 560 -15.27 1.62 6.71
C PHE A 560 -14.53 1.03 5.52
N ARG A 561 -15.06 -0.01 4.88
CA ARG A 561 -14.52 -0.61 3.66
C ARG A 561 -14.34 0.43 2.54
N VAL A 562 -15.41 1.14 2.20
CA VAL A 562 -15.40 2.13 1.10
C VAL A 562 -14.36 3.23 1.36
N LYS A 563 -14.29 3.73 2.59
CA LYS A 563 -13.35 4.80 2.97
C LYS A 563 -11.92 4.30 3.06
N SER A 564 -11.70 3.08 3.55
CA SER A 564 -10.36 2.45 3.56
C SER A 564 -9.83 2.23 2.16
N ILE A 565 -10.65 1.69 1.26
CA ILE A 565 -10.28 1.50 -0.15
C ILE A 565 -9.89 2.86 -0.78
N ARG A 566 -10.70 3.91 -0.58
CA ARG A 566 -10.40 5.25 -1.09
C ARG A 566 -9.07 5.77 -0.55
N TYR A 567 -8.84 5.64 0.75
CA TYR A 567 -7.60 6.04 1.40
C TYR A 567 -6.38 5.38 0.75
N PHE A 568 -6.44 4.06 0.56
CA PHE A 568 -5.32 3.30 -0.01
C PHE A 568 -5.13 3.54 -1.51
N VAL A 569 -6.21 3.75 -2.27
CA VAL A 569 -6.12 4.12 -3.70
C VAL A 569 -5.40 5.47 -3.85
N ASP A 570 -5.78 6.48 -3.07
CA ASP A 570 -5.14 7.79 -3.08
C ASP A 570 -3.66 7.69 -2.64
N LEU A 571 -3.36 6.86 -1.64
CA LEU A 571 -2.01 6.59 -1.18
C LEU A 571 -1.16 5.92 -2.28
N ALA A 572 -1.68 4.87 -2.92
CA ALA A 572 -0.98 4.13 -3.96
C ALA A 572 -0.63 5.02 -5.17
N ILE A 573 -1.57 5.81 -5.67
CA ILE A 573 -1.34 6.74 -6.79
C ILE A 573 -0.33 7.81 -6.43
N ARG A 574 -0.46 8.43 -5.25
CA ARG A 574 0.51 9.41 -4.78
C ARG A 574 1.91 8.83 -4.72
N ARG A 575 2.08 7.66 -4.10
CA ARG A 575 3.39 7.00 -3.97
C ARG A 575 3.94 6.51 -5.30
N PHE A 576 3.08 6.02 -6.19
CA PHE A 576 3.50 5.65 -7.54
C PHE A 576 4.09 6.86 -8.28
N LYS A 577 3.40 8.01 -8.26
CA LYS A 577 3.88 9.25 -8.87
C LYS A 577 5.19 9.75 -8.24
N GLU A 578 5.27 9.74 -6.90
CA GLU A 578 6.45 10.19 -6.15
C GLU A 578 7.68 9.31 -6.41
N ASN A 579 7.49 8.00 -6.67
CA ASN A 579 8.57 7.04 -6.85
C ASN A 579 8.82 6.62 -8.31
N LEU A 580 8.13 7.23 -9.27
CA LEU A 580 8.12 6.78 -10.67
C LEU A 580 9.50 6.75 -11.32
N GLU A 581 10.41 7.64 -10.93
CA GLU A 581 11.80 7.63 -11.40
C GLU A 581 12.57 6.40 -10.88
N TRP A 582 12.42 6.05 -9.61
CA TRP A 582 13.07 4.86 -9.04
C TRP A 582 12.45 3.57 -9.56
N ILE A 583 11.15 3.58 -9.83
CA ILE A 583 10.45 2.47 -10.50
C ILE A 583 11.00 2.31 -11.92
N ASP A 584 11.12 3.39 -12.70
CA ASP A 584 11.66 3.36 -14.06
C ASP A 584 13.13 2.90 -14.08
N ASN A 585 13.94 3.36 -13.14
CA ASN A 585 15.34 2.94 -13.00
C ASN A 585 15.49 1.53 -12.38
N GLY A 586 14.40 0.91 -11.87
CA GLY A 586 14.41 -0.41 -11.24
C GLY A 586 15.10 -0.44 -9.87
N THR A 587 15.14 0.69 -9.15
CA THR A 587 15.76 0.81 -7.82
C THR A 587 14.72 0.89 -6.69
N TYR A 588 13.45 1.10 -7.00
CA TYR A 588 12.39 1.06 -6.01
C TYR A 588 12.13 -0.38 -5.56
N SER A 589 12.28 -0.65 -4.26
CA SER A 589 12.28 -2.00 -3.68
C SER A 589 11.15 -2.25 -2.67
N LYS A 590 10.15 -1.38 -2.60
CA LYS A 590 9.06 -1.45 -1.62
C LYS A 590 7.70 -1.62 -2.31
N GLU A 591 6.71 -1.99 -1.53
CA GLU A 591 5.30 -2.00 -1.97
C GLU A 591 4.67 -0.62 -1.77
N LEU A 592 3.77 -0.23 -2.68
CA LEU A 592 3.25 1.15 -2.69
C LEU A 592 2.44 1.52 -1.44
N ILE A 593 1.69 0.58 -0.86
CA ILE A 593 0.84 0.87 0.30
C ILE A 593 1.47 0.48 1.64
N GLU A 594 2.47 -0.41 1.64
CA GLU A 594 3.11 -0.90 2.87
C GLU A 594 4.32 -0.04 3.30
N ASP A 595 4.87 0.78 2.40
CA ASP A 595 6.06 1.59 2.69
C ASP A 595 5.81 2.64 3.77
N ASN A 596 6.03 2.27 5.04
CA ASN A 596 5.89 3.16 6.21
C ASN A 596 4.51 3.84 6.33
N ASP A 597 3.43 3.17 5.91
CA ASP A 597 2.08 3.63 6.18
C ASP A 597 1.53 2.97 7.44
N LEU A 598 1.20 3.80 8.42
CA LEU A 598 0.78 3.33 9.73
C LEU A 598 -0.60 2.64 9.68
N VAL A 599 -1.50 3.09 8.79
CA VAL A 599 -2.82 2.47 8.62
C VAL A 599 -2.67 1.08 8.00
N SER A 600 -1.83 0.95 6.96
CA SER A 600 -1.52 -0.34 6.35
C SER A 600 -0.89 -1.31 7.36
N ALA A 601 0.09 -0.84 8.14
CA ALA A 601 0.72 -1.64 9.19
C ALA A 601 -0.28 -2.11 10.26
N ALA A 602 -1.20 -1.25 10.67
CA ALA A 602 -2.24 -1.59 11.65
C ALA A 602 -3.21 -2.67 11.12
N TYR A 603 -3.61 -2.58 9.84
CA TYR A 603 -4.48 -3.58 9.21
C TYR A 603 -3.77 -4.93 9.07
N HIS A 604 -2.50 -4.91 8.65
CA HIS A 604 -1.69 -6.12 8.57
C HIS A 604 -1.53 -6.78 9.94
N GLU A 605 -1.20 -6.01 10.99
CA GLU A 605 -1.05 -6.53 12.34
C GLU A 605 -2.38 -7.09 12.90
N PHE A 606 -3.50 -6.47 12.54
CA PHE A 606 -4.83 -7.00 12.86
C PHE A 606 -5.04 -8.39 12.22
N ALA A 607 -4.73 -8.52 10.94
CA ALA A 607 -4.86 -9.80 10.23
C ALA A 607 -3.98 -10.88 10.85
N VAL A 608 -2.72 -10.56 11.15
CA VAL A 608 -1.76 -11.49 11.78
C VAL A 608 -2.23 -11.99 13.15
N ARG A 609 -2.85 -11.11 13.96
CA ARG A 609 -3.26 -11.48 15.33
C ARG A 609 -4.68 -12.00 15.42
N MET A 610 -5.59 -11.55 14.58
CA MET A 610 -7.02 -11.80 14.74
C MET A 610 -7.63 -12.71 13.67
N ILE A 611 -7.01 -12.83 12.48
CA ILE A 611 -7.54 -13.61 11.37
C ILE A 611 -6.77 -14.93 11.21
N TYR A 612 -5.47 -14.85 10.93
CA TYR A 612 -4.68 -16.05 10.58
C TYR A 612 -4.59 -17.13 11.67
N PRO A 613 -4.60 -16.80 12.99
CA PRO A 613 -4.58 -17.82 14.05
C PRO A 613 -5.94 -18.47 14.35
N GLN A 614 -6.96 -18.26 13.51
CA GLN A 614 -8.28 -18.86 13.75
C GLN A 614 -8.22 -20.38 13.62
N ARG A 615 -8.85 -21.07 14.56
CA ARG A 615 -8.83 -22.55 14.66
C ARG A 615 -9.31 -23.24 13.39
N GLU A 616 -10.29 -22.66 12.74
CA GLU A 616 -10.85 -23.18 11.49
C GLU A 616 -9.82 -23.16 10.37
N ILE A 617 -8.98 -22.13 10.29
CA ILE A 617 -7.89 -22.02 9.32
C ILE A 617 -6.84 -23.08 9.58
N GLU A 618 -6.37 -23.22 10.83
CA GLU A 618 -5.36 -24.21 11.20
C GLU A 618 -5.80 -25.67 10.92
N GLN A 619 -7.08 -25.99 11.15
CA GLN A 619 -7.62 -27.33 10.85
C GLN A 619 -7.63 -27.63 9.35
N ILE A 620 -7.91 -26.63 8.54
CA ILE A 620 -7.91 -26.78 7.08
C ILE A 620 -6.48 -26.91 6.55
N GLU A 621 -5.53 -26.21 7.13
CA GLU A 621 -4.11 -26.37 6.80
C GLU A 621 -3.62 -27.82 7.07
N LEU A 622 -4.00 -28.41 8.19
CA LEU A 622 -3.71 -29.83 8.48
C LEU A 622 -4.35 -30.79 7.45
N THR A 623 -5.56 -30.47 6.99
CA THR A 623 -6.22 -31.23 5.91
C THR A 623 -5.42 -31.08 4.60
N GLY A 624 -5.05 -29.85 4.25
CA GLY A 624 -4.23 -29.56 3.07
C GLY A 624 -2.89 -30.29 3.07
N TYR A 625 -2.23 -30.32 4.23
CA TYR A 625 -0.98 -31.07 4.42
C TYR A 625 -1.15 -32.55 4.05
N SER A 626 -2.16 -33.20 4.60
CA SER A 626 -2.42 -34.63 4.36
C SER A 626 -2.79 -34.91 2.90
N VAL A 627 -3.64 -34.07 2.31
CA VAL A 627 -4.13 -34.21 0.94
C VAL A 627 -3.02 -34.01 -0.08
N LEU A 628 -2.26 -32.93 0.01
CA LEU A 628 -1.24 -32.61 -1.00
C LEU A 628 -0.04 -33.54 -0.94
N ASN A 629 0.47 -33.87 0.26
CA ASN A 629 1.54 -34.86 0.38
C ASN A 629 1.09 -36.25 -0.15
N GLY A 630 -0.13 -36.66 0.20
CA GLY A 630 -0.65 -37.94 -0.30
C GLY A 630 -0.86 -37.98 -1.82
N LEU A 631 -1.32 -36.90 -2.41
CA LEU A 631 -1.43 -36.79 -3.88
C LEU A 631 -0.05 -36.83 -4.53
N LEU A 632 0.92 -36.07 -4.03
CA LEU A 632 2.29 -36.08 -4.53
C LEU A 632 2.90 -37.49 -4.47
N ASP A 633 2.78 -38.18 -3.32
CA ASP A 633 3.28 -39.55 -3.18
C ASP A 633 2.65 -40.53 -4.18
N ILE A 634 1.32 -40.53 -4.30
CA ILE A 634 0.62 -41.48 -5.18
C ILE A 634 0.97 -41.19 -6.65
N LEU A 635 0.92 -39.92 -7.06
CA LEU A 635 1.11 -39.58 -8.47
C LEU A 635 2.57 -39.72 -8.91
N LEU A 636 3.54 -39.34 -8.07
CA LEU A 636 4.96 -39.51 -8.37
C LEU A 636 5.37 -40.99 -8.39
N ASN A 637 4.89 -41.82 -7.43
CA ASN A 637 5.12 -43.24 -7.46
C ASN A 637 4.53 -43.88 -8.70
N CYS A 638 3.38 -43.40 -9.20
CA CYS A 638 2.81 -43.88 -10.45
C CYS A 638 3.64 -43.45 -11.67
N ALA A 639 4.06 -42.16 -11.75
CA ALA A 639 4.82 -41.62 -12.90
C ALA A 639 6.21 -42.28 -13.08
N PHE A 640 6.86 -42.65 -11.98
CA PHE A 640 8.19 -43.25 -11.98
C PHE A 640 8.17 -44.76 -11.81
N ASN A 641 7.00 -45.41 -11.83
CA ASN A 641 6.89 -46.87 -11.71
C ASN A 641 7.53 -47.58 -12.92
N PRO A 642 8.35 -48.64 -12.72
CA PRO A 642 8.93 -49.38 -13.83
C PRO A 642 7.90 -50.13 -14.69
N ASP A 643 6.74 -50.52 -14.12
CA ASP A 643 5.67 -51.17 -14.88
C ASP A 643 4.87 -50.19 -15.75
N LYS A 644 4.92 -50.39 -17.04
CA LYS A 644 4.19 -49.57 -18.03
C LYS A 644 2.68 -49.59 -17.81
N LYS A 645 2.10 -50.75 -17.41
CA LYS A 645 0.65 -50.81 -17.18
C LYS A 645 0.27 -49.92 -16.01
N PHE A 646 1.06 -49.94 -14.93
CA PHE A 646 0.83 -49.09 -13.79
C PHE A 646 0.99 -47.59 -14.12
N ARG A 647 2.06 -47.19 -14.84
CA ARG A 647 2.21 -45.82 -15.33
C ARG A 647 1.05 -45.33 -16.18
N ASN A 648 0.44 -46.23 -16.95
CA ASN A 648 -0.71 -45.84 -17.81
C ASN A 648 -1.95 -45.43 -17.00
N HIS A 649 -2.08 -45.88 -15.72
CA HIS A 649 -3.16 -45.40 -14.86
C HIS A 649 -3.10 -43.89 -14.61
N LEU A 650 -1.89 -43.28 -14.60
CA LEU A 650 -1.72 -41.87 -14.46
C LEU A 650 -2.47 -41.05 -15.54
N LYS A 651 -2.61 -41.60 -16.77
CA LYS A 651 -3.34 -40.94 -17.85
C LYS A 651 -4.84 -40.81 -17.58
N SER A 652 -5.41 -41.61 -16.68
CA SER A 652 -6.80 -41.47 -16.26
C SER A 652 -7.05 -40.29 -15.34
N VAL A 653 -5.98 -39.77 -14.71
CA VAL A 653 -6.04 -38.67 -13.77
C VAL A 653 -5.54 -37.36 -14.39
N ILE A 654 -4.48 -37.44 -15.21
CA ILE A 654 -3.87 -36.23 -15.84
C ILE A 654 -4.70 -35.75 -17.02
N SER A 655 -4.89 -34.43 -17.12
CA SER A 655 -5.47 -33.79 -18.27
C SER A 655 -4.66 -34.10 -19.55
N LYS A 656 -5.36 -34.50 -20.63
CA LYS A 656 -4.72 -34.68 -21.94
C LYS A 656 -3.98 -33.42 -22.41
N THR A 657 -4.44 -32.24 -22.02
CA THR A 657 -3.78 -30.95 -22.32
C THR A 657 -2.38 -30.89 -21.70
N PHE A 658 -2.22 -31.27 -20.45
CA PHE A 658 -0.91 -31.24 -19.78
C PHE A 658 0.07 -32.22 -20.43
N LEU A 659 -0.39 -33.40 -20.83
CA LEU A 659 0.43 -34.36 -21.58
C LEU A 659 0.80 -33.85 -22.97
N LYS A 660 -0.11 -33.14 -23.67
CA LYS A 660 0.19 -32.48 -24.96
C LYS A 660 1.28 -31.42 -24.79
N VAL A 661 1.18 -30.57 -23.77
CA VAL A 661 2.20 -29.55 -23.45
C VAL A 661 3.53 -30.19 -23.18
N ALA A 662 3.59 -31.17 -22.27
CA ALA A 662 4.83 -31.83 -21.89
C ALA A 662 5.49 -32.58 -23.07
N LYS A 663 4.68 -33.23 -23.92
CA LYS A 663 5.19 -33.84 -25.13
C LYS A 663 5.77 -32.80 -26.08
N ARG A 664 5.08 -31.68 -26.28
CA ARG A 664 5.48 -30.60 -27.19
C ARG A 664 6.74 -29.88 -26.71
N GLU A 665 6.89 -29.68 -25.40
CA GLU A 665 8.08 -29.06 -24.79
C GLU A 665 9.35 -29.87 -25.02
N GLN A 666 9.24 -31.20 -25.19
CA GLN A 666 10.39 -32.05 -25.51
C GLN A 666 10.76 -32.14 -26.98
N GLU A 667 9.89 -31.68 -27.86
CA GLU A 667 10.17 -31.64 -29.29
C GLU A 667 11.11 -30.47 -29.60
N GLN A 668 12.08 -30.69 -30.51
CA GLN A 668 13.05 -29.64 -30.87
C GLN A 668 12.51 -28.66 -31.93
N ASP A 669 11.22 -28.76 -32.25
CA ASP A 669 10.56 -27.86 -33.20
C ASP A 669 10.30 -26.48 -32.59
N SER A 670 10.01 -25.49 -33.44
CA SER A 670 9.63 -24.15 -32.99
C SER A 670 8.41 -24.20 -32.04
N PRO A 671 8.51 -23.59 -30.84
CA PRO A 671 7.41 -23.58 -29.86
C PRO A 671 6.11 -22.97 -30.40
N THR A 672 6.20 -22.06 -31.37
CA THR A 672 5.06 -21.33 -31.95
C THR A 672 4.44 -22.02 -33.14
N ASP A 673 5.09 -23.05 -33.69
CA ASP A 673 4.53 -23.81 -34.80
C ASP A 673 3.30 -24.60 -34.35
N TYR A 674 2.24 -24.51 -35.13
CA TYR A 674 1.02 -25.24 -34.85
C TYR A 674 1.22 -26.74 -35.10
N LYS A 675 0.91 -27.56 -34.08
CA LYS A 675 0.95 -29.02 -34.19
C LYS A 675 -0.26 -29.61 -33.50
N PHE A 676 -1.07 -30.29 -34.31
CA PHE A 676 -2.22 -30.99 -33.78
C PHE A 676 -1.82 -32.37 -33.28
N PHE A 677 -2.15 -32.68 -32.03
CA PHE A 677 -2.09 -34.04 -31.50
C PHE A 677 -3.51 -34.62 -31.43
N SER A 678 -3.71 -35.72 -32.10
CA SER A 678 -4.96 -36.49 -31.99
C SER A 678 -5.11 -37.06 -30.57
N ASN A 679 -6.30 -37.50 -30.22
CA ASN A 679 -6.49 -38.20 -28.95
C ASN A 679 -5.70 -39.52 -28.92
N ASP A 680 -5.55 -40.19 -30.05
CA ASP A 680 -4.80 -41.46 -30.16
C ASP A 680 -3.29 -41.23 -29.94
N ASP A 681 -2.74 -40.11 -30.41
CA ASP A 681 -1.34 -39.76 -30.14
C ASP A 681 -1.05 -39.64 -28.65
N ILE A 682 -1.99 -39.18 -27.85
CA ILE A 682 -1.85 -39.03 -26.42
C ILE A 682 -2.19 -40.31 -25.66
N VAL A 683 -3.21 -41.04 -26.11
CA VAL A 683 -3.55 -42.33 -25.48
C VAL A 683 -2.40 -43.34 -25.62
N ASN A 684 -1.73 -43.33 -26.78
CA ASN A 684 -0.60 -44.23 -27.06
C ASN A 684 0.74 -43.70 -26.57
N PHE A 685 0.83 -42.45 -26.13
CA PHE A 685 2.06 -41.85 -25.63
C PHE A 685 2.50 -42.48 -24.30
N ASP A 686 3.74 -42.97 -24.23
CA ASP A 686 4.30 -43.51 -22.98
C ASP A 686 4.96 -42.37 -22.15
N ILE A 687 4.46 -42.18 -20.93
CA ILE A 687 5.00 -41.20 -19.95
C ILE A 687 6.47 -41.44 -19.65
N GLU A 688 6.98 -42.69 -19.80
CA GLU A 688 8.40 -43.01 -19.66
C GLU A 688 9.30 -42.16 -20.57
N ARG A 689 8.79 -41.73 -21.75
CA ARG A 689 9.54 -40.91 -22.69
C ARG A 689 9.75 -39.46 -22.22
N LEU A 690 9.01 -39.00 -21.21
CA LEU A 690 9.21 -37.71 -20.62
C LEU A 690 10.51 -37.67 -19.80
N SER A 691 11.22 -36.56 -19.86
CA SER A 691 12.36 -36.31 -18.95
C SER A 691 11.91 -36.36 -17.49
N PRO A 692 12.81 -36.61 -16.54
CA PRO A 692 12.47 -36.51 -15.11
C PRO A 692 11.84 -35.18 -14.76
N TYR A 693 12.36 -34.07 -15.26
CA TYR A 693 11.80 -32.74 -15.08
C TYR A 693 10.36 -32.64 -15.59
N SER A 694 10.10 -33.05 -16.83
CA SER A 694 8.76 -32.98 -17.43
C SER A 694 7.74 -33.89 -16.69
N LYS A 695 8.16 -35.05 -16.15
CA LYS A 695 7.30 -35.90 -15.31
C LYS A 695 6.88 -35.18 -14.03
N LEU A 696 7.84 -34.54 -13.35
CA LEU A 696 7.58 -33.75 -12.15
C LEU A 696 6.66 -32.57 -12.46
N ARG A 697 6.96 -31.85 -13.55
CA ARG A 697 6.22 -30.67 -13.99
C ARG A 697 4.73 -30.98 -14.24
N VAL A 698 4.43 -32.04 -14.99
CA VAL A 698 3.05 -32.46 -15.29
C VAL A 698 2.26 -32.77 -14.02
N ILE A 699 2.90 -33.34 -12.99
CA ILE A 699 2.24 -33.65 -11.72
C ILE A 699 1.96 -32.38 -10.93
N VAL A 700 2.93 -31.46 -10.88
CA VAL A 700 2.73 -30.16 -10.21
C VAL A 700 1.67 -29.35 -10.94
N ASP A 701 1.69 -29.26 -12.27
CA ASP A 701 0.65 -28.61 -13.08
C ASP A 701 -0.75 -29.19 -12.81
N LEU A 702 -0.84 -30.52 -12.64
CA LEU A 702 -2.10 -31.19 -12.31
C LEU A 702 -2.60 -30.77 -10.92
N ILE A 703 -1.73 -30.87 -9.90
CA ILE A 703 -2.10 -30.59 -8.50
C ILE A 703 -2.44 -29.10 -8.34
N SER A 704 -1.61 -28.20 -8.87
CA SER A 704 -1.84 -26.74 -8.80
C SER A 704 -3.10 -26.31 -9.53
N GLY A 705 -3.43 -27.02 -10.62
CA GLY A 705 -4.66 -26.78 -11.38
C GLY A 705 -5.93 -27.30 -10.69
N MET A 706 -5.86 -28.03 -9.58
CA MET A 706 -7.05 -28.50 -8.85
C MET A 706 -7.67 -27.37 -8.03
N THR A 707 -8.97 -27.48 -7.79
CA THR A 707 -9.64 -26.73 -6.73
C THR A 707 -9.51 -27.44 -5.39
N ASP A 708 -9.72 -26.75 -4.27
CA ASP A 708 -9.55 -27.33 -2.93
C ASP A 708 -10.40 -28.59 -2.75
N ARG A 709 -11.68 -28.49 -3.09
CA ARG A 709 -12.63 -29.60 -3.02
C ARG A 709 -12.28 -30.74 -3.97
N TYR A 710 -11.81 -30.41 -5.18
CA TYR A 710 -11.42 -31.42 -6.15
C TYR A 710 -10.17 -32.19 -5.69
N ALA A 711 -9.18 -31.51 -5.09
CA ALA A 711 -7.98 -32.14 -4.55
C ALA A 711 -8.34 -33.15 -3.44
N VAL A 712 -9.20 -32.77 -2.49
CA VAL A 712 -9.72 -33.67 -1.46
C VAL A 712 -10.42 -34.88 -2.07
N ASN A 713 -11.33 -34.68 -3.02
CA ASN A 713 -12.07 -35.76 -3.67
C ASN A 713 -11.17 -36.73 -4.44
N VAL A 714 -10.16 -36.21 -5.16
CA VAL A 714 -9.19 -37.04 -5.89
C VAL A 714 -8.33 -37.85 -4.90
N TYR A 715 -7.85 -37.21 -3.82
CA TYR A 715 -7.09 -37.90 -2.78
C TYR A 715 -7.90 -39.03 -2.15
N GLN A 716 -9.14 -38.79 -1.74
CA GLN A 716 -10.02 -39.84 -1.15
C GLN A 716 -10.23 -41.03 -2.08
N LYS A 717 -10.41 -40.78 -3.39
CA LYS A 717 -10.56 -41.84 -4.38
C LYS A 717 -9.26 -42.62 -4.59
N LEU A 718 -8.12 -41.94 -4.72
CA LEU A 718 -6.85 -42.58 -5.00
C LEU A 718 -6.29 -43.32 -3.77
N SER A 719 -6.58 -42.87 -2.55
CA SER A 719 -6.22 -43.49 -1.28
C SER A 719 -7.16 -44.64 -0.87
N GLY A 720 -8.27 -44.88 -1.58
CA GLY A 720 -9.26 -45.90 -1.28
C GLY A 720 -10.19 -45.56 -0.11
N GLN A 721 -10.21 -44.32 0.37
CA GLN A 721 -11.11 -43.87 1.43
C GLN A 721 -12.55 -43.65 0.94
N ARG A 722 -12.71 -43.46 -0.37
CA ARG A 722 -14.02 -43.29 -1.02
C ARG A 722 -14.01 -44.05 -2.34
N LEU A 723 -14.91 -45.01 -2.47
CA LEU A 723 -15.15 -45.77 -3.70
C LEU A 723 -16.24 -45.13 -4.54
#